data_40f07e57d80e1d68b9677c2226423cd7
#
_entry.id   40f07e57d80e1d68b9677c2226423cd7
#
_cell.length_a   1.000
_cell.length_b   1.000
_cell.length_c   1.000
_cell.angle_alpha   90.00
_cell.angle_beta   90.00
_cell.angle_gamma   90.00
#
_symmetry.space_group_name_H-M   'P 1'
#
loop_
_entity.id
_entity.type
_entity.pdbx_description
1 polymer ?
#
loop_
_entity_poly.entity_id
_entity_poly.type
_entity_poly.pdbx_seq_one_letter_code
_entity_poly.pdbx_strand_id
1 'polypeptide(L)'
;MRQFIRLSTLGAAILTAVASSAPAQNQYIGFAYPAGGQQGTTFPIRLGGQGLLYASDLVVTGEGVSVRLVDYFRVVDNQEQGLVRQQLNLLKKKETVIDDALAAKMLWFELSAPIGPNTGPDAATSLICHVCGDANPLDATICGKCNAKLRKPTDAKAGETPSGEEAPMSEKELAKQRLIERLERMFAEDERDPAVRSQTELVFAEVTIAPDAKPGRREIRVITKRGISNPLPFYVDQVPEVARKPMKTMKLPVLGREHLAQRNRPAEEEELRVTIPCTVNGQIAAGEVNRYRFQASKGQRLVMSARARDLIPYVPDGVPGWFQAVLKLCDANGNEVAYNDDFRSNPDPLIYYEVPADGEYVLSINEALYRGRESFTYRITVAETPRVTSIFPLGARVGEPVTIEMDGWNLEHSSIAPPKEDKPGRYLITATNGKYASNCVPFALDDLPEAMDQEPNDEPAKAQKVTLPIIINGRMDHQGDWDVFEIEGKAGETIVAEVTARRLGSPIDSFIKVTGPDGKIIAINDDHFDAGSGMNTDHADSYVMVKLPADGKYHVHLGDTPRRAGKEYAYRLRISHPRPDFELRSIPSKLVIRSTASAAATVYVMRKDGYDGPITVGFKDLPPGFESGGATIPAGKEVVSLGLKTTLAETEQPLQLTIVGTAKIGETEIVREAVPCDDQMQAFLWRHLMPVEDLPVVVFNPGWQPPAERVRIPIRDEDRPADLPRNVTRASADWYRRQIERLYQEWLLTDEFANDRIADIEGRLIQ
;
A
#
# COMPACT_ATOMS: atom_id res chain seq x y z
N MET A 1 5.78 10.59 -55.54
CA MET A 1 5.81 9.13 -55.40
C MET A 1 7.22 8.57 -55.56
N ARG A 2 8.26 9.19 -54.93
CA ARG A 2 9.67 8.75 -54.93
C ARG A 2 10.43 9.11 -53.64
N GLN A 3 9.74 9.23 -52.52
CA GLN A 3 10.35 9.58 -51.23
C GLN A 3 9.99 8.60 -50.08
N PHE A 4 9.36 7.45 -50.37
CA PHE A 4 8.91 6.48 -49.37
C PHE A 4 9.71 5.15 -49.36
N ILE A 5 10.87 5.04 -50.01
CA ILE A 5 11.62 3.76 -50.09
C ILE A 5 13.04 3.85 -49.46
N ARG A 6 13.32 4.77 -48.58
CA ARG A 6 14.65 4.78 -47.87
C ARG A 6 14.59 4.74 -46.36
N LEU A 7 13.50 4.34 -45.76
CA LEU A 7 13.37 4.18 -44.29
C LEU A 7 13.19 2.73 -43.83
N SER A 8 13.29 1.74 -44.70
CA SER A 8 13.04 0.32 -44.35
C SER A 8 14.30 -0.54 -44.22
N THR A 9 15.52 0.02 -44.34
CA THR A 9 16.76 -0.77 -44.23
C THR A 9 17.66 -0.41 -43.03
N LEU A 10 17.29 0.58 -42.21
CA LEU A 10 18.00 0.86 -40.93
C LEU A 10 17.32 0.29 -39.69
N GLY A 11 16.12 -0.30 -39.84
CA GLY A 11 15.36 -0.89 -38.73
C GLY A 11 15.71 -2.35 -38.43
N ALA A 12 16.48 -3.03 -39.31
CA ALA A 12 16.76 -4.46 -39.16
C ALA A 12 18.13 -4.80 -38.51
N ALA A 13 18.97 -3.82 -38.24
CA ALA A 13 20.31 -4.05 -37.71
C ALA A 13 20.48 -3.73 -36.21
N ILE A 14 19.43 -3.29 -35.52
CA ILE A 14 19.46 -3.01 -34.06
C ILE A 14 18.73 -4.10 -33.25
N LEU A 15 18.14 -5.09 -33.89
CA LEU A 15 17.37 -6.15 -33.21
C LEU A 15 18.18 -7.42 -32.86
N THR A 16 19.50 -7.45 -33.01
CA THR A 16 20.29 -8.67 -32.76
C THR A 16 21.33 -8.58 -31.66
N ALA A 17 21.25 -7.62 -30.76
CA ALA A 17 22.16 -7.54 -29.60
C ALA A 17 21.43 -7.36 -28.24
N VAL A 18 20.17 -7.74 -28.12
CA VAL A 18 19.56 -8.00 -26.82
C VAL A 18 19.73 -9.48 -26.55
N ALA A 19 20.93 -9.84 -26.09
CA ALA A 19 21.12 -11.13 -25.42
C ALA A 19 20.05 -11.20 -24.30
N SER A 20 19.21 -12.20 -24.39
CA SER A 20 18.18 -12.53 -23.41
C SER A 20 18.81 -12.77 -22.03
N SER A 21 19.06 -11.69 -21.28
CA SER A 21 19.01 -11.79 -19.84
C SER A 21 17.53 -12.05 -19.55
N ALA A 22 17.19 -13.26 -19.09
CA ALA A 22 15.92 -13.50 -18.46
C ALA A 22 15.67 -12.32 -17.49
N PRO A 23 14.56 -11.60 -17.58
CA PRO A 23 14.30 -10.50 -16.65
C PRO A 23 14.41 -11.10 -15.25
N ALA A 24 15.29 -10.54 -14.41
CA ALA A 24 15.28 -10.86 -12.99
C ALA A 24 13.83 -10.68 -12.57
N GLN A 25 13.20 -11.74 -12.05
CA GLN A 25 11.84 -11.63 -11.55
C GLN A 25 11.85 -10.52 -10.50
N ASN A 26 11.27 -9.37 -10.84
CA ASN A 26 11.16 -8.26 -9.90
C ASN A 26 10.29 -8.73 -8.74
N GLN A 27 10.82 -8.66 -7.53
CA GLN A 27 10.06 -8.91 -6.32
C GLN A 27 8.90 -7.91 -6.28
N TYR A 28 7.69 -8.45 -6.21
CA TYR A 28 6.47 -7.66 -6.26
C TYR A 28 5.48 -8.19 -5.22
N ILE A 29 4.88 -7.27 -4.46
CA ILE A 29 3.73 -7.53 -3.60
C ILE A 29 2.53 -6.75 -4.12
N GLY A 30 1.39 -7.42 -4.25
CA GLY A 30 0.17 -6.84 -4.77
C GLY A 30 -0.89 -6.55 -3.70
N PHE A 31 -0.76 -7.16 -2.52
CA PHE A 31 -1.59 -6.86 -1.35
C PHE A 31 -0.91 -7.25 -0.05
N ALA A 32 -1.33 -6.60 1.05
CA ALA A 32 -1.12 -6.99 2.43
C ALA A 32 -2.50 -7.17 3.11
N TYR A 33 -2.68 -8.23 3.90
CA TYR A 33 -3.95 -8.50 4.56
C TYR A 33 -3.79 -9.14 5.95
N PRO A 34 -4.33 -8.50 7.01
CA PRO A 34 -4.82 -7.12 7.04
C PRO A 34 -3.72 -6.10 6.74
N ALA A 35 -4.08 -4.93 6.20
CA ALA A 35 -3.13 -3.89 5.83
C ALA A 35 -2.89 -2.88 6.97
N GLY A 36 -2.88 -3.35 8.20
CA GLY A 36 -2.64 -2.54 9.40
C GLY A 36 -3.16 -3.22 10.65
N GLY A 37 -2.99 -2.54 11.81
CA GLY A 37 -3.39 -3.06 13.11
C GLY A 37 -3.49 -2.00 14.20
N GLN A 38 -4.04 -2.39 15.34
CA GLN A 38 -4.16 -1.55 16.52
C GLN A 38 -2.82 -1.45 17.27
N GLN A 39 -2.51 -0.27 17.81
CA GLN A 39 -1.42 -0.09 18.78
C GLN A 39 -1.52 -1.10 19.93
N GLY A 40 -0.36 -1.59 20.37
CA GLY A 40 -0.24 -2.55 21.48
C GLY A 40 -0.69 -3.97 21.15
N THR A 41 -0.84 -4.33 19.85
CA THR A 41 -1.26 -5.67 19.44
C THR A 41 -0.22 -6.41 18.61
N THR A 42 -0.30 -7.74 18.65
CA THR A 42 0.44 -8.66 17.79
C THR A 42 -0.56 -9.49 16.99
N PHE A 43 -0.39 -9.58 15.69
CA PHE A 43 -1.35 -10.28 14.83
C PHE A 43 -0.67 -10.81 13.55
N PRO A 44 -1.22 -11.87 12.95
CA PRO A 44 -0.73 -12.42 11.70
C PRO A 44 -1.19 -11.59 10.51
N ILE A 45 -0.30 -11.44 9.51
CA ILE A 45 -0.61 -10.89 8.19
C ILE A 45 -0.17 -11.84 7.09
N ARG A 46 -0.77 -11.69 5.92
CA ARG A 46 -0.30 -12.31 4.68
C ARG A 46 -0.11 -11.28 3.58
N LEU A 47 0.93 -11.48 2.78
CA LEU A 47 1.21 -10.68 1.60
C LEU A 47 1.19 -11.59 0.38
N GLY A 48 0.51 -11.18 -0.67
CA GLY A 48 0.49 -11.90 -1.93
C GLY A 48 1.28 -11.18 -3.01
N GLY A 49 2.08 -11.94 -3.77
CA GLY A 49 2.96 -11.35 -4.77
C GLY A 49 3.55 -12.36 -5.75
N GLN A 50 4.66 -11.95 -6.37
CA GLN A 50 5.48 -12.80 -7.24
C GLN A 50 6.97 -12.52 -7.04
N GLY A 51 7.81 -13.52 -7.34
CA GLY A 51 9.25 -13.43 -7.17
C GLY A 51 9.68 -13.36 -5.71
N LEU A 52 8.84 -13.85 -4.78
CA LEU A 52 9.05 -13.81 -3.34
C LEU A 52 9.80 -15.05 -2.83
N LEU A 53 10.23 -15.92 -3.72
CA LEU A 53 11.05 -17.08 -3.38
C LEU A 53 12.29 -16.63 -2.59
N TYR A 54 12.55 -17.34 -1.49
CA TYR A 54 13.60 -17.02 -0.53
C TYR A 54 13.34 -15.71 0.23
N ALA A 55 12.09 -15.40 0.49
CA ALA A 55 11.75 -14.36 1.47
C ALA A 55 12.52 -14.62 2.76
N SER A 56 13.27 -13.63 3.22
CA SER A 56 14.14 -13.74 4.39
C SER A 56 13.72 -12.83 5.53
N ASP A 57 13.05 -11.73 5.20
CA ASP A 57 12.61 -10.74 6.18
C ASP A 57 11.54 -9.82 5.59
N LEU A 58 10.96 -8.98 6.45
CA LEU A 58 10.07 -7.88 6.08
C LEU A 58 10.52 -6.61 6.79
N VAL A 59 10.25 -5.48 6.17
CA VAL A 59 10.49 -4.17 6.77
C VAL A 59 9.23 -3.31 6.69
N VAL A 60 8.95 -2.61 7.79
CA VAL A 60 7.92 -1.57 7.87
C VAL A 60 8.58 -0.26 8.23
N THR A 61 8.24 0.81 7.52
CA THR A 61 8.80 2.15 7.76
C THR A 61 8.30 2.75 9.08
N GLY A 62 9.06 3.69 9.63
CA GLY A 62 8.76 4.37 10.89
C GLY A 62 9.04 3.54 12.14
N GLU A 63 8.82 4.14 13.30
CA GLU A 63 9.12 3.54 14.60
C GLU A 63 7.91 2.80 15.19
N GLY A 64 8.18 1.83 16.07
CA GLY A 64 7.17 1.15 16.88
C GLY A 64 6.44 0.00 16.17
N VAL A 65 6.88 -0.43 14.98
CA VAL A 65 6.34 -1.61 14.30
C VAL A 65 7.47 -2.58 14.02
N SER A 66 7.32 -3.82 14.46
CA SER A 66 8.23 -4.92 14.15
C SER A 66 7.50 -6.05 13.44
N VAL A 67 8.20 -6.74 12.55
CA VAL A 67 7.62 -7.82 11.75
C VAL A 67 8.53 -9.02 11.81
N ARG A 68 7.95 -10.20 11.93
CA ARG A 68 8.64 -11.49 11.93
C ARG A 68 8.09 -12.35 10.79
N LEU A 69 8.96 -12.78 9.88
CA LEU A 69 8.60 -13.75 8.85
C LEU A 69 8.22 -15.08 9.52
N VAL A 70 7.10 -15.66 9.13
CA VAL A 70 6.60 -16.92 9.66
C VAL A 70 6.72 -18.05 8.65
N ASP A 71 6.21 -17.88 7.45
CA ASP A 71 6.23 -18.91 6.41
C ASP A 71 6.12 -18.29 5.01
N TYR A 72 6.41 -19.10 4.01
CA TYR A 72 6.30 -18.73 2.60
C TYR A 72 5.69 -19.90 1.82
N PHE A 73 4.68 -19.61 1.01
CA PHE A 73 4.09 -20.57 0.09
C PHE A 73 4.23 -20.08 -1.35
N ARG A 74 4.88 -20.90 -2.15
CA ARG A 74 4.89 -20.71 -3.59
C ARG A 74 3.74 -21.48 -4.25
N VAL A 75 3.45 -21.14 -5.46
CA VAL A 75 2.56 -21.95 -6.30
C VAL A 75 3.22 -23.30 -6.58
N VAL A 76 2.55 -24.38 -6.22
CA VAL A 76 2.97 -25.75 -6.53
C VAL A 76 2.22 -26.26 -7.74
N ASP A 77 2.90 -27.02 -8.62
CA ASP A 77 2.24 -27.60 -9.77
C ASP A 77 1.35 -28.82 -9.38
N ASN A 78 0.53 -29.28 -10.32
CA ASN A 78 -0.41 -30.38 -10.06
C ASN A 78 0.24 -31.64 -9.55
N GLN A 79 1.48 -31.91 -9.95
CA GLN A 79 2.22 -33.08 -9.54
C GLN A 79 2.78 -32.92 -8.15
N GLU A 80 3.40 -31.78 -7.86
CA GLU A 80 3.85 -31.44 -6.53
C GLU A 80 2.69 -31.50 -5.53
N GLN A 81 1.49 -30.97 -5.90
CA GLN A 81 0.27 -31.11 -5.11
C GLN A 81 -0.08 -32.57 -4.86
N GLY A 82 0.02 -33.43 -5.89
CA GLY A 82 -0.22 -34.87 -5.77
C GLY A 82 0.70 -35.51 -4.73
N LEU A 83 2.00 -35.18 -4.74
CA LEU A 83 2.98 -35.67 -3.78
C LEU A 83 2.69 -35.18 -2.35
N VAL A 84 2.43 -33.89 -2.20
CA VAL A 84 2.09 -33.30 -0.87
C VAL A 84 0.79 -33.88 -0.32
N ARG A 85 -0.21 -34.12 -1.15
CA ARG A 85 -1.47 -34.77 -0.74
C ARG A 85 -1.26 -36.22 -0.30
N GLN A 86 -0.42 -36.96 -1.01
CA GLN A 86 -0.04 -38.33 -0.59
C GLN A 86 0.70 -38.30 0.75
N GLN A 87 1.66 -37.38 0.94
CA GLN A 87 2.35 -37.17 2.22
C GLN A 87 1.37 -36.87 3.34
N LEU A 88 0.43 -35.93 3.15
CA LEU A 88 -0.59 -35.57 4.12
C LEU A 88 -1.44 -36.77 4.52
N ASN A 89 -1.90 -37.57 3.55
CA ASN A 89 -2.69 -38.77 3.81
C ASN A 89 -1.91 -39.83 4.61
N LEU A 90 -0.61 -39.95 4.38
CA LEU A 90 0.25 -40.84 5.18
C LEU A 90 0.41 -40.30 6.60
N LEU A 91 0.71 -39.03 6.77
CA LEU A 91 0.88 -38.40 8.09
C LEU A 91 -0.36 -38.54 8.97
N LYS A 92 -1.57 -38.59 8.41
CA LYS A 92 -2.81 -38.79 9.13
C LYS A 92 -2.96 -40.21 9.67
N LYS A 93 -2.14 -41.17 9.20
CA LYS A 93 -2.10 -42.53 9.80
C LYS A 93 -1.29 -42.50 11.09
N LYS A 94 -1.76 -43.24 12.12
CA LYS A 94 -1.11 -43.25 13.44
C LYS A 94 0.34 -43.76 13.41
N GLU A 95 0.64 -44.68 12.51
CA GLU A 95 1.92 -45.39 12.41
C GLU A 95 3.05 -44.58 11.77
N THR A 96 2.75 -43.45 11.10
CA THR A 96 3.75 -42.66 10.41
C THR A 96 4.59 -41.86 11.39
N VAL A 97 5.91 -42.07 11.37
CA VAL A 97 6.89 -41.33 12.15
C VAL A 97 7.54 -40.26 11.28
N ILE A 98 7.83 -39.11 11.84
CA ILE A 98 8.62 -38.08 11.18
C ILE A 98 10.07 -38.15 11.62
N ASP A 99 11.00 -37.80 10.68
CA ASP A 99 12.42 -37.77 10.99
C ASP A 99 12.78 -36.63 11.96
N ASP A 100 13.92 -36.78 12.67
CA ASP A 100 14.31 -35.85 13.73
C ASP A 100 14.57 -34.42 13.21
N ALA A 101 15.13 -34.27 12.02
CA ALA A 101 15.40 -32.98 11.43
C ALA A 101 14.10 -32.24 11.11
N LEU A 102 13.12 -32.94 10.51
CA LEU A 102 11.81 -32.38 10.22
C LEU A 102 11.04 -32.08 11.51
N ALA A 103 11.15 -32.94 12.54
CA ALA A 103 10.54 -32.70 13.84
C ALA A 103 11.10 -31.44 14.49
N ALA A 104 12.42 -31.27 14.53
CA ALA A 104 13.06 -30.07 15.08
C ALA A 104 12.62 -28.80 14.33
N LYS A 105 12.53 -28.85 13.00
CA LYS A 105 12.07 -27.72 12.18
C LYS A 105 10.62 -27.38 12.48
N MET A 106 9.74 -28.35 12.57
CA MET A 106 8.31 -28.15 12.87
C MET A 106 8.08 -27.64 14.29
N LEU A 107 8.89 -28.03 15.26
CA LEU A 107 8.82 -27.48 16.61
C LEU A 107 9.28 -26.02 16.69
N TRP A 108 10.23 -25.64 15.83
CA TRP A 108 10.66 -24.25 15.70
C TRP A 108 9.62 -23.38 14.96
N PHE A 109 8.83 -23.96 14.04
CA PHE A 109 7.73 -23.26 13.38
C PHE A 109 6.60 -23.00 14.39
N GLU A 110 6.55 -21.80 14.94
CA GLU A 110 5.33 -21.30 15.56
C GLU A 110 4.37 -20.90 14.46
N LEU A 111 3.43 -21.78 14.15
CA LEU A 111 2.35 -21.41 13.22
C LEU A 111 1.55 -20.29 13.86
N SER A 112 1.62 -19.10 13.26
CA SER A 112 0.72 -18.01 13.63
C SER A 112 -0.72 -18.49 13.51
N ALA A 113 -1.57 -18.07 14.43
CA ALA A 113 -3.00 -18.36 14.34
C ALA A 113 -3.52 -17.99 12.96
N PRO A 114 -4.44 -18.76 12.36
CA PRO A 114 -5.02 -18.42 11.07
C PRO A 114 -5.63 -17.02 11.16
N ILE A 115 -5.44 -16.21 10.10
CA ILE A 115 -6.08 -14.91 9.98
C ILE A 115 -7.59 -15.16 9.95
N GLY A 116 -8.26 -14.84 11.03
CA GLY A 116 -9.69 -15.06 11.21
C GLY A 116 -10.37 -13.88 11.91
N PRO A 117 -11.69 -13.80 11.87
CA PRO A 117 -12.40 -12.77 12.58
C PRO A 117 -12.15 -12.96 14.10
N ASN A 118 -11.83 -11.87 14.76
CA ASN A 118 -11.84 -11.73 16.20
C ASN A 118 -10.62 -12.22 16.98
N THR A 119 -9.73 -11.28 17.26
CA THR A 119 -8.72 -11.44 18.32
C THR A 119 -8.97 -10.54 19.54
N GLY A 120 -10.13 -9.89 19.64
CA GLY A 120 -10.50 -9.09 20.82
C GLY A 120 -11.10 -9.97 21.93
N PRO A 121 -10.82 -9.66 23.21
CA PRO A 121 -11.26 -10.49 24.35
C PRO A 121 -12.78 -10.60 24.52
N ASP A 122 -13.59 -9.74 23.88
CA ASP A 122 -15.04 -9.68 24.06
C ASP A 122 -15.87 -10.05 22.82
N ALA A 123 -15.24 -10.52 21.76
CA ALA A 123 -15.90 -10.69 20.48
C ALA A 123 -16.11 -12.16 20.07
N ALA A 124 -16.03 -13.11 20.98
CA ALA A 124 -16.27 -14.52 20.70
C ALA A 124 -17.76 -14.82 20.59
N THR A 125 -18.36 -14.58 19.41
CA THR A 125 -19.67 -15.16 19.08
C THR A 125 -19.55 -16.58 18.50
N SER A 126 -18.32 -17.03 18.21
CA SER A 126 -18.05 -18.39 17.71
C SER A 126 -16.65 -18.84 18.13
N LEU A 127 -16.47 -20.14 18.30
CA LEU A 127 -15.18 -20.77 18.49
C LEU A 127 -14.52 -20.99 17.13
N ILE A 128 -13.39 -20.34 16.90
CA ILE A 128 -12.62 -20.54 15.68
C ILE A 128 -11.76 -21.78 15.82
N CYS A 129 -11.90 -22.70 14.87
CA CYS A 129 -11.08 -23.90 14.84
C CYS A 129 -9.61 -23.55 14.54
N HIS A 130 -8.72 -23.88 15.45
CA HIS A 130 -7.28 -23.64 15.31
C HIS A 130 -6.61 -24.45 14.17
N VAL A 131 -7.30 -25.48 13.66
CA VAL A 131 -6.79 -26.36 12.59
C VAL A 131 -7.20 -25.87 11.19
N CYS A 132 -8.47 -25.52 10.99
CA CYS A 132 -8.98 -25.17 9.66
C CYS A 132 -9.54 -23.75 9.56
N GLY A 133 -9.49 -22.97 10.65
CA GLY A 133 -10.00 -21.61 10.70
C GLY A 133 -11.52 -21.48 10.60
N ASP A 134 -12.28 -22.57 10.70
CA ASP A 134 -13.72 -22.57 10.58
C ASP A 134 -14.41 -22.09 11.86
N ALA A 135 -15.45 -21.27 11.71
CA ALA A 135 -16.24 -20.77 12.85
C ALA A 135 -17.21 -21.86 13.33
N ASN A 136 -17.24 -22.09 14.63
CA ASN A 136 -18.09 -23.09 15.27
C ASN A 136 -18.92 -22.44 16.39
N PRO A 137 -20.10 -22.97 16.73
CA PRO A 137 -20.86 -22.48 17.86
C PRO A 137 -20.03 -22.45 19.17
N LEU A 138 -20.32 -21.52 20.07
CA LEU A 138 -19.58 -21.34 21.32
C LEU A 138 -19.65 -22.58 22.26
N ASP A 139 -20.65 -23.39 22.09
CA ASP A 139 -20.87 -24.65 22.82
C ASP A 139 -20.25 -25.87 22.13
N ALA A 140 -19.79 -25.72 20.88
CA ALA A 140 -19.17 -26.82 20.16
C ALA A 140 -17.88 -27.28 20.85
N THR A 141 -17.68 -28.58 20.90
CA THR A 141 -16.46 -29.22 21.43
C THR A 141 -15.56 -29.77 20.33
N ILE A 142 -16.10 -29.93 19.13
CA ILE A 142 -15.44 -30.47 17.96
C ILE A 142 -15.80 -29.56 16.75
N CYS A 143 -14.84 -29.30 15.91
CA CYS A 143 -15.06 -28.55 14.67
C CYS A 143 -15.92 -29.34 13.70
N GLY A 144 -17.03 -28.75 13.24
CA GLY A 144 -17.95 -29.39 12.28
C GLY A 144 -17.32 -29.71 10.93
N LYS A 145 -16.19 -29.05 10.59
CA LYS A 145 -15.54 -29.21 9.27
C LYS A 145 -14.38 -30.21 9.29
N CYS A 146 -13.49 -30.14 10.26
CA CYS A 146 -12.27 -30.96 10.28
C CYS A 146 -12.21 -31.95 11.45
N ASN A 147 -13.24 -32.01 12.28
CA ASN A 147 -13.36 -32.86 13.50
C ASN A 147 -12.27 -32.57 14.55
N ALA A 148 -11.55 -31.49 14.49
CA ALA A 148 -10.59 -31.09 15.50
C ALA A 148 -11.30 -30.65 16.80
N LYS A 149 -10.75 -30.99 17.95
CA LYS A 149 -11.26 -30.54 19.25
C LYS A 149 -11.09 -29.03 19.39
N LEU A 150 -12.16 -28.32 19.72
CA LEU A 150 -12.15 -26.86 19.88
C LEU A 150 -11.72 -26.49 21.30
N ARG A 151 -10.88 -25.44 21.43
CA ARG A 151 -10.49 -24.87 22.73
C ARG A 151 -11.42 -23.73 23.08
N LYS A 152 -11.99 -23.74 24.27
CA LYS A 152 -12.84 -22.64 24.78
C LYS A 152 -11.97 -21.56 25.44
N PRO A 153 -12.31 -20.26 25.26
CA PRO A 153 -11.56 -19.15 25.87
C PRO A 153 -11.51 -19.19 27.40
N THR A 154 -12.42 -19.93 28.06
CA THR A 154 -12.50 -20.08 29.51
C THR A 154 -11.53 -21.09 30.10
N ASP A 155 -10.80 -21.85 29.29
CA ASP A 155 -9.88 -22.88 29.78
C ASP A 155 -8.53 -22.33 30.26
N ALA A 156 -8.38 -21.02 30.31
CA ALA A 156 -7.18 -20.30 30.80
C ALA A 156 -7.32 -19.83 32.26
N LYS A 157 -8.05 -20.52 33.13
CA LYS A 157 -7.97 -20.26 34.56
C LYS A 157 -6.80 -21.02 35.18
N ALA A 158 -5.82 -20.23 35.64
CA ALA A 158 -4.73 -20.77 36.45
C ALA A 158 -5.29 -21.47 37.70
N GLY A 159 -5.05 -22.77 37.84
CA GLY A 159 -5.08 -23.43 39.12
C GLY A 159 -6.02 -24.60 39.33
N GLU A 160 -6.60 -25.21 38.31
CA GLU A 160 -7.29 -26.53 38.51
C GLU A 160 -6.67 -27.59 37.61
N THR A 161 -6.08 -28.59 38.20
CA THR A 161 -5.54 -29.78 37.55
C THR A 161 -6.72 -30.62 37.03
N PRO A 162 -6.84 -30.90 35.71
CA PRO A 162 -7.87 -31.80 35.21
C PRO A 162 -7.51 -33.23 35.62
N SER A 163 -8.40 -33.90 36.35
CA SER A 163 -8.34 -35.32 36.62
C SER A 163 -8.71 -36.11 35.37
N GLY A 164 -7.70 -36.52 34.64
CA GLY A 164 -7.77 -37.34 33.43
C GLY A 164 -6.53 -37.09 32.61
N GLU A 165 -5.38 -37.62 33.04
CA GLU A 165 -4.10 -37.53 32.35
C GLU A 165 -4.18 -38.23 30.98
N GLU A 166 -4.49 -37.51 29.92
CA GLU A 166 -3.88 -37.85 28.62
C GLU A 166 -2.39 -37.54 28.77
N ALA A 167 -1.53 -38.54 28.59
CA ALA A 167 -0.09 -38.37 28.64
C ALA A 167 0.32 -37.20 27.70
N PRO A 168 1.25 -36.33 28.11
CA PRO A 168 1.66 -35.22 27.29
C PRO A 168 2.14 -35.73 25.93
N MET A 169 1.61 -35.16 24.86
CA MET A 169 1.95 -35.53 23.49
C MET A 169 3.47 -35.44 23.31
N SER A 170 4.09 -36.47 22.76
CA SER A 170 5.53 -36.44 22.50
C SER A 170 5.92 -35.30 21.53
N GLU A 171 7.15 -34.80 21.63
CA GLU A 171 7.65 -33.76 20.72
C GLU A 171 7.47 -34.14 19.24
N LYS A 172 7.68 -35.41 18.90
CA LYS A 172 7.49 -35.92 17.53
C LYS A 172 6.02 -35.92 17.11
N GLU A 173 5.10 -36.23 18.00
CA GLU A 173 3.66 -36.14 17.70
C GLU A 173 3.21 -34.69 17.52
N LEU A 174 3.69 -33.79 18.38
CA LEU A 174 3.43 -32.35 18.22
C LEU A 174 4.00 -31.83 16.90
N ALA A 175 5.22 -32.18 16.55
CA ALA A 175 5.85 -31.81 15.29
C ALA A 175 5.08 -32.39 14.09
N LYS A 176 4.63 -33.64 14.18
CA LYS A 176 3.79 -34.28 13.16
C LYS A 176 2.47 -33.51 12.97
N GLN A 177 1.81 -33.16 14.07
CA GLN A 177 0.60 -32.36 14.00
C GLN A 177 0.85 -31.00 13.33
N ARG A 178 1.92 -30.30 13.68
CA ARG A 178 2.31 -29.02 13.05
C ARG A 178 2.58 -29.16 11.56
N LEU A 179 3.21 -30.27 11.14
CA LEU A 179 3.40 -30.54 9.70
C LEU A 179 2.06 -30.77 8.99
N ILE A 180 1.15 -31.54 9.59
CA ILE A 180 -0.19 -31.74 9.04
C ILE A 180 -0.91 -30.38 8.88
N GLU A 181 -0.92 -29.56 9.92
CA GLU A 181 -1.51 -28.23 9.90
C GLU A 181 -0.90 -27.33 8.80
N ARG A 182 0.43 -27.38 8.63
CA ARG A 182 1.14 -26.62 7.58
C ARG A 182 0.73 -27.09 6.19
N LEU A 183 0.66 -28.39 5.94
CA LEU A 183 0.25 -28.96 4.65
C LEU A 183 -1.23 -28.65 4.35
N GLU A 184 -2.11 -28.75 5.34
CA GLU A 184 -3.52 -28.38 5.21
C GLU A 184 -3.69 -26.91 4.91
N ARG A 185 -2.93 -26.05 5.59
CA ARG A 185 -2.89 -24.61 5.31
C ARG A 185 -2.42 -24.32 3.88
N MET A 186 -1.36 -25.00 3.42
CA MET A 186 -0.88 -24.85 2.05
C MET A 186 -1.99 -25.17 1.03
N PHE A 187 -2.77 -26.24 1.24
CA PHE A 187 -3.90 -26.55 0.38
C PHE A 187 -5.08 -25.57 0.52
N ALA A 188 -5.28 -25.05 1.71
CA ALA A 188 -6.33 -24.08 1.95
C ALA A 188 -6.03 -22.72 1.27
N GLU A 189 -4.75 -22.35 1.19
CA GLU A 189 -4.30 -21.09 0.57
C GLU A 189 -4.00 -21.25 -0.93
N ASP A 190 -3.90 -22.48 -1.45
CA ASP A 190 -3.63 -22.72 -2.87
C ASP A 190 -4.86 -22.36 -3.72
N GLU A 191 -4.78 -21.23 -4.39
CA GLU A 191 -5.81 -20.75 -5.30
C GLU A 191 -5.53 -21.25 -6.72
N ARG A 192 -6.37 -22.15 -7.22
CA ARG A 192 -6.19 -22.76 -8.54
C ARG A 192 -6.49 -21.82 -9.70
N ASP A 193 -7.45 -20.93 -9.48
CA ASP A 193 -7.90 -19.97 -10.48
C ASP A 193 -7.85 -18.54 -9.89
N PRO A 194 -6.63 -18.02 -9.60
CA PRO A 194 -6.50 -16.68 -9.06
C PRO A 194 -6.94 -15.64 -10.08
N ALA A 195 -7.58 -14.58 -9.63
CA ALA A 195 -7.91 -13.45 -10.50
C ALA A 195 -6.63 -12.75 -10.99
N VAL A 196 -5.59 -12.71 -10.15
CA VAL A 196 -4.30 -12.10 -10.48
C VAL A 196 -3.16 -13.07 -10.21
N ARG A 197 -2.58 -13.65 -11.27
CA ARG A 197 -1.48 -14.62 -11.17
C ARG A 197 -0.21 -14.07 -10.50
N SER A 198 0.06 -12.78 -10.61
CA SER A 198 1.20 -12.13 -9.96
C SER A 198 1.02 -11.93 -8.45
N GLN A 199 -0.02 -12.48 -7.84
CA GLN A 199 -0.33 -12.35 -6.41
C GLN A 199 -0.51 -13.72 -5.72
N THR A 200 -0.03 -14.79 -6.33
CA THR A 200 -0.27 -16.17 -5.86
C THR A 200 0.83 -16.71 -4.96
N GLU A 201 2.03 -16.13 -4.96
CA GLU A 201 3.04 -16.45 -3.96
C GLU A 201 2.67 -15.73 -2.66
N LEU A 202 2.63 -16.46 -1.54
CA LEU A 202 2.17 -15.93 -0.25
C LEU A 202 3.30 -15.92 0.77
N VAL A 203 3.50 -14.78 1.40
CA VAL A 203 4.35 -14.59 2.57
C VAL A 203 3.46 -14.39 3.79
N PHE A 204 3.73 -15.14 4.84
CA PHE A 204 3.05 -15.03 6.12
C PHE A 204 4.00 -14.43 7.15
N ALA A 205 3.53 -13.45 7.86
CA ALA A 205 4.31 -12.75 8.87
C ALA A 205 3.45 -12.45 10.11
N GLU A 206 4.11 -12.19 11.20
CA GLU A 206 3.53 -11.67 12.43
C GLU A 206 4.00 -10.25 12.65
N VAL A 207 3.06 -9.33 12.83
CA VAL A 207 3.33 -7.92 13.08
C VAL A 207 3.05 -7.62 14.54
N THR A 208 3.98 -6.94 15.20
CA THR A 208 3.82 -6.38 16.54
C THR A 208 3.89 -4.87 16.46
N ILE A 209 2.84 -4.21 16.94
CA ILE A 209 2.75 -2.75 17.02
C ILE A 209 2.89 -2.32 18.47
N ALA A 210 3.88 -1.49 18.76
CA ALA A 210 4.10 -0.95 20.11
C ALA A 210 2.90 -0.09 20.57
N PRO A 211 2.61 -0.03 21.87
CA PRO A 211 1.50 0.79 22.40
C PRO A 211 1.64 2.28 22.13
N ASP A 212 2.86 2.77 21.98
CA ASP A 212 3.23 4.17 21.73
C ASP A 212 3.58 4.46 20.26
N ALA A 213 3.47 3.47 19.36
CA ALA A 213 3.67 3.68 17.93
C ALA A 213 2.72 4.76 17.42
N LYS A 214 3.24 5.78 16.75
CA LYS A 214 2.40 6.88 16.24
C LYS A 214 1.37 6.36 15.24
N PRO A 215 0.07 6.69 15.40
CA PRO A 215 -0.96 6.36 14.41
C PRO A 215 -0.63 6.95 13.03
N GLY A 216 -1.01 6.24 11.97
CA GLY A 216 -0.85 6.74 10.61
C GLY A 216 -0.33 5.71 9.63
N ARG A 217 -0.04 6.18 8.42
CA ARG A 217 0.46 5.40 7.30
C ARG A 217 1.93 5.02 7.50
N ARG A 218 2.26 3.82 7.09
CA ARG A 218 3.60 3.22 6.97
C ARG A 218 3.69 2.53 5.61
N GLU A 219 4.87 2.06 5.27
CA GLU A 219 5.10 1.20 4.10
C GLU A 219 5.68 -0.13 4.51
N ILE A 220 5.14 -1.23 3.96
CA ILE A 220 5.64 -2.58 4.17
C ILE A 220 6.28 -3.13 2.90
N ARG A 221 7.43 -3.81 3.03
CA ARG A 221 8.14 -4.47 1.93
C ARG A 221 8.59 -5.86 2.36
N VAL A 222 8.70 -6.78 1.39
CA VAL A 222 9.30 -8.10 1.57
C VAL A 222 10.73 -8.09 1.07
N ILE A 223 11.65 -8.59 1.89
CA ILE A 223 13.06 -8.80 1.56
C ILE A 223 13.25 -10.25 1.17
N THR A 224 13.96 -10.49 0.07
CA THR A 224 14.36 -11.83 -0.36
C THR A 224 15.88 -11.89 -0.54
N LYS A 225 16.43 -13.08 -0.63
CA LYS A 225 17.86 -13.25 -0.98
C LYS A 225 18.24 -12.74 -2.38
N ARG A 226 17.28 -12.25 -3.16
CA ARG A 226 17.48 -11.72 -4.51
C ARG A 226 17.01 -10.29 -4.71
N GLY A 227 16.60 -9.61 -3.66
CA GLY A 227 16.16 -8.22 -3.71
C GLY A 227 15.03 -7.89 -2.72
N ILE A 228 14.37 -6.78 -2.95
CA ILE A 228 13.31 -6.24 -2.11
C ILE A 228 12.07 -5.93 -2.97
N SER A 229 10.87 -6.04 -2.42
CA SER A 229 9.62 -5.73 -3.12
C SER A 229 9.36 -4.22 -3.26
N ASN A 230 8.35 -3.85 -4.07
CA ASN A 230 7.71 -2.54 -3.96
C ASN A 230 7.12 -2.34 -2.56
N PRO A 231 6.90 -1.08 -2.12
CA PRO A 231 6.17 -0.81 -0.89
C PRO A 231 4.66 -1.01 -1.08
N LEU A 232 3.97 -1.35 0.00
CA LEU A 232 2.52 -1.19 0.11
C LEU A 232 2.18 -0.42 1.38
N PRO A 233 1.09 0.37 1.38
CA PRO A 233 0.61 1.05 2.58
C PRO A 233 0.25 0.05 3.68
N PHE A 234 0.63 0.41 4.90
CA PHE A 234 0.32 -0.28 6.13
C PHE A 234 -0.07 0.74 7.20
N TYR A 235 -1.13 0.50 7.97
CA TYR A 235 -1.66 1.49 8.90
C TYR A 235 -1.54 1.07 10.36
N VAL A 236 -1.08 2.00 11.19
CA VAL A 236 -1.17 1.91 12.65
C VAL A 236 -2.42 2.67 13.07
N ASP A 237 -3.39 1.98 13.66
CA ASP A 237 -4.66 2.54 14.13
C ASP A 237 -4.82 2.39 15.65
N GLN A 238 -5.89 2.97 16.21
CA GLN A 238 -6.07 3.13 17.66
C GLN A 238 -7.26 2.37 18.23
N VAL A 239 -8.15 1.86 17.40
CA VAL A 239 -9.34 1.11 17.82
C VAL A 239 -9.14 -0.39 17.61
N PRO A 240 -9.88 -1.26 18.36
CA PRO A 240 -9.82 -2.70 18.17
C PRO A 240 -10.08 -3.12 16.73
N GLU A 241 -9.42 -4.17 16.28
CA GLU A 241 -9.52 -4.62 14.91
C GLU A 241 -10.11 -6.01 14.77
N VAL A 242 -10.87 -6.19 13.70
CA VAL A 242 -11.49 -7.46 13.31
C VAL A 242 -11.17 -7.72 11.85
N ALA A 243 -10.66 -8.91 11.52
CA ALA A 243 -10.42 -9.31 10.14
C ALA A 243 -11.34 -10.45 9.72
N ARG A 244 -11.94 -10.33 8.53
CA ARG A 244 -12.65 -11.46 7.90
C ARG A 244 -11.65 -12.54 7.50
N LYS A 245 -12.14 -13.78 7.32
CA LYS A 245 -11.32 -14.80 6.66
C LYS A 245 -10.84 -14.27 5.30
N PRO A 246 -9.58 -14.54 4.91
CA PRO A 246 -9.10 -14.22 3.58
C PRO A 246 -10.03 -14.81 2.53
N MET A 247 -10.34 -14.02 1.51
CA MET A 247 -11.18 -14.53 0.44
C MET A 247 -10.38 -15.38 -0.54
N LYS A 248 -11.09 -16.24 -1.27
CA LYS A 248 -10.59 -16.94 -2.44
C LYS A 248 -11.26 -16.35 -3.67
N THR A 249 -10.46 -15.90 -4.62
CA THR A 249 -10.97 -15.42 -5.90
C THR A 249 -11.04 -16.54 -6.91
N MET A 250 -12.01 -16.47 -7.79
CA MET A 250 -12.07 -17.31 -8.98
C MET A 250 -11.87 -16.43 -10.22
N LYS A 251 -11.19 -16.94 -11.24
CA LYS A 251 -11.03 -16.24 -12.49
C LYS A 251 -12.39 -16.04 -13.15
N LEU A 252 -12.81 -14.80 -13.35
CA LEU A 252 -14.00 -14.49 -14.13
C LEU A 252 -13.72 -14.79 -15.61
N PRO A 253 -14.49 -15.65 -16.27
CA PRO A 253 -14.44 -15.76 -17.72
C PRO A 253 -14.86 -14.42 -18.34
N VAL A 254 -14.10 -13.92 -19.27
CA VAL A 254 -14.39 -12.67 -19.97
C VAL A 254 -15.48 -12.92 -21.01
N LEU A 255 -16.54 -12.11 -20.96
CA LEU A 255 -17.60 -11.94 -21.96
C LEU A 255 -18.18 -13.23 -22.60
N GLY A 256 -19.35 -13.63 -22.16
CA GLY A 256 -20.23 -14.58 -22.85
C GLY A 256 -20.11 -16.05 -22.43
N ARG A 257 -19.27 -16.38 -21.46
CA ARG A 257 -19.18 -17.70 -20.80
C ARG A 257 -19.25 -17.58 -19.30
N GLU A 258 -20.08 -16.68 -18.86
CA GLU A 258 -20.16 -16.26 -17.47
C GLU A 258 -20.95 -17.28 -16.66
N HIS A 259 -20.24 -18.11 -16.01
CA HIS A 259 -20.63 -18.40 -14.65
C HIS A 259 -19.86 -17.38 -13.81
N LEU A 260 -20.54 -16.33 -13.37
CA LEU A 260 -20.13 -15.61 -12.18
C LEU A 260 -19.86 -16.69 -11.16
N ALA A 261 -18.61 -16.93 -10.87
CA ALA A 261 -18.23 -17.86 -9.84
C ALA A 261 -18.67 -17.23 -8.53
N GLN A 262 -19.96 -17.37 -8.24
CA GLN A 262 -20.51 -17.10 -6.96
C GLN A 262 -19.81 -18.05 -6.02
N ARG A 263 -18.90 -17.48 -5.23
CA ARG A 263 -18.36 -18.18 -4.10
C ARG A 263 -19.56 -18.70 -3.31
N ASN A 264 -19.63 -20.01 -3.10
CA ASN A 264 -20.63 -20.59 -2.21
C ASN A 264 -20.22 -20.25 -0.77
N ARG A 265 -20.56 -19.01 -0.36
CA ARG A 265 -20.22 -18.49 0.96
C ARG A 265 -21.28 -18.97 1.95
N PRO A 266 -20.89 -19.55 3.09
CA PRO A 266 -21.84 -19.85 4.16
C PRO A 266 -22.56 -18.55 4.60
N ALA A 267 -23.84 -18.66 4.98
CA ALA A 267 -24.65 -17.52 5.36
C ALA A 267 -24.03 -16.71 6.53
N GLU A 268 -23.38 -17.39 7.47
CA GLU A 268 -22.66 -16.79 8.59
C GLU A 268 -21.42 -15.99 8.20
N GLU A 269 -20.89 -16.21 7.00
CA GLU A 269 -19.77 -15.41 6.46
C GLU A 269 -20.26 -14.21 5.63
N GLU A 270 -21.53 -14.13 5.28
CA GLU A 270 -22.06 -12.99 4.54
C GLU A 270 -22.14 -11.74 5.40
N GLU A 271 -22.55 -11.92 6.66
CA GLU A 271 -22.71 -10.85 7.64
C GLU A 271 -21.91 -11.15 8.91
N LEU A 272 -20.98 -10.26 9.26
CA LEU A 272 -20.18 -10.37 10.48
C LEU A 272 -20.78 -9.45 11.55
N ARG A 273 -21.03 -9.98 12.76
CA ARG A 273 -21.38 -9.16 13.93
C ARG A 273 -20.10 -8.59 14.55
N VAL A 274 -20.10 -7.29 14.81
CA VAL A 274 -18.96 -6.57 15.39
C VAL A 274 -19.41 -5.68 16.54
N THR A 275 -18.48 -5.39 17.43
CA THR A 275 -18.67 -4.41 18.52
C THR A 275 -17.91 -3.15 18.17
N ILE A 276 -18.58 -2.01 18.23
CA ILE A 276 -17.96 -0.69 18.00
C ILE A 276 -17.48 -0.08 19.33
N PRO A 277 -16.38 0.70 19.35
CA PRO A 277 -15.58 1.10 18.20
C PRO A 277 -14.70 -0.04 17.65
N CYS A 278 -14.59 -0.14 16.33
CA CYS A 278 -13.70 -1.12 15.71
C CYS A 278 -13.23 -0.69 14.31
N THR A 279 -12.13 -1.29 13.86
CA THR A 279 -11.74 -1.32 12.45
C THR A 279 -11.96 -2.72 11.90
N VAL A 280 -12.76 -2.84 10.85
CA VAL A 280 -13.00 -4.11 10.16
C VAL A 280 -12.14 -4.20 8.92
N ASN A 281 -11.45 -5.34 8.77
CA ASN A 281 -10.61 -5.65 7.63
C ASN A 281 -11.29 -6.70 6.75
N GLY A 282 -11.24 -6.53 5.43
CA GLY A 282 -11.79 -7.50 4.51
C GLY A 282 -11.13 -7.47 3.15
N GLN A 283 -11.47 -8.46 2.34
CA GLN A 283 -11.19 -8.56 0.92
C GLN A 283 -12.51 -8.78 0.20
N ILE A 284 -12.61 -8.34 -1.06
CA ILE A 284 -13.83 -8.48 -1.84
C ILE A 284 -13.60 -9.34 -3.08
N ALA A 285 -14.39 -10.39 -3.22
CA ALA A 285 -14.49 -11.18 -4.44
C ALA A 285 -15.54 -10.57 -5.40
N ALA A 286 -15.48 -10.96 -6.66
CA ALA A 286 -16.42 -10.46 -7.67
C ALA A 286 -17.87 -10.83 -7.31
N GLY A 287 -18.76 -9.85 -7.40
CA GLY A 287 -20.18 -9.99 -7.06
C GLY A 287 -20.50 -10.01 -5.56
N GLU A 288 -19.49 -9.87 -4.69
CA GLU A 288 -19.70 -9.90 -3.24
C GLU A 288 -20.10 -8.54 -2.67
N VAL A 289 -20.89 -8.60 -1.59
CA VAL A 289 -21.16 -7.50 -0.67
C VAL A 289 -20.82 -7.98 0.73
N ASN A 290 -19.85 -7.37 1.37
CA ASN A 290 -19.51 -7.67 2.75
C ASN A 290 -20.35 -6.83 3.71
N ARG A 291 -20.95 -7.46 4.74
CA ARG A 291 -21.86 -6.82 5.70
C ARG A 291 -21.30 -6.94 7.10
N TYR A 292 -21.50 -5.88 7.89
CA TYR A 292 -21.11 -5.75 9.29
C TYR A 292 -22.28 -5.26 10.10
N ARG A 293 -22.79 -6.10 11.01
CA ARG A 293 -23.87 -5.76 11.91
C ARG A 293 -23.32 -5.35 13.26
N PHE A 294 -23.82 -4.24 13.79
CA PHE A 294 -23.42 -3.75 15.10
C PHE A 294 -24.59 -3.10 15.83
N GLN A 295 -24.49 -3.02 17.16
CA GLN A 295 -25.41 -2.26 18.01
C GLN A 295 -24.91 -0.83 18.11
N ALA A 296 -25.82 0.13 18.02
CA ALA A 296 -25.55 1.53 18.28
C ALA A 296 -26.63 2.15 19.14
N SER A 297 -26.26 3.15 19.94
CA SER A 297 -27.17 3.86 20.86
C SER A 297 -27.53 5.23 20.29
N LYS A 298 -28.74 5.68 20.61
CA LYS A 298 -29.22 7.02 20.24
C LYS A 298 -28.25 8.10 20.67
N GLY A 299 -27.93 9.00 19.75
CA GLY A 299 -27.02 10.12 19.95
C GLY A 299 -25.55 9.81 19.73
N GLN A 300 -25.17 8.55 19.47
CA GLN A 300 -23.81 8.24 19.03
C GLN A 300 -23.54 8.90 17.67
N ARG A 301 -22.35 9.50 17.52
CA ARG A 301 -21.92 10.20 16.31
C ARG A 301 -20.81 9.41 15.63
N LEU A 302 -21.23 8.47 14.80
CA LEU A 302 -20.36 7.51 14.16
C LEU A 302 -19.66 8.09 12.91
N VAL A 303 -18.36 7.99 12.87
CA VAL A 303 -17.54 8.18 11.67
C VAL A 303 -17.19 6.80 11.12
N MET A 304 -17.64 6.51 9.90
CA MET A 304 -17.36 5.28 9.18
C MET A 304 -16.45 5.62 8.00
N SER A 305 -15.15 5.37 8.17
CA SER A 305 -14.11 5.73 7.20
C SER A 305 -13.52 4.50 6.55
N ALA A 306 -13.72 4.33 5.26
CA ALA A 306 -13.07 3.27 4.51
C ALA A 306 -11.69 3.71 4.00
N ARG A 307 -10.78 2.74 3.88
CA ARG A 307 -9.56 2.79 3.09
C ARG A 307 -9.57 1.57 2.18
N ALA A 308 -9.63 1.78 0.90
CA ALA A 308 -9.63 0.76 -0.13
C ALA A 308 -8.61 1.11 -1.21
N ARG A 309 -8.85 2.19 -1.96
CA ARG A 309 -7.87 2.71 -2.92
C ARG A 309 -6.58 3.18 -2.25
N ASP A 310 -6.66 3.75 -1.06
CA ASP A 310 -5.52 4.20 -0.28
C ASP A 310 -4.54 3.05 0.08
N LEU A 311 -5.04 1.80 0.15
CA LEU A 311 -4.21 0.61 0.39
C LEU A 311 -3.48 0.12 -0.86
N ILE A 312 -4.03 0.39 -2.04
CA ILE A 312 -3.45 0.02 -3.33
C ILE A 312 -3.53 1.23 -4.25
N PRO A 313 -2.58 2.14 -4.15
CA PRO A 313 -2.59 3.40 -4.89
C PRO A 313 -2.23 3.20 -6.37
N TYR A 314 -2.85 2.23 -7.04
CA TYR A 314 -2.71 2.07 -8.49
C TYR A 314 -3.55 3.10 -9.21
N VAL A 315 -3.06 3.46 -10.38
CA VAL A 315 -3.74 4.42 -11.24
C VAL A 315 -5.07 3.87 -11.72
N PRO A 316 -6.13 4.69 -11.70
CA PRO A 316 -7.51 4.24 -11.89
C PRO A 316 -7.87 3.73 -13.28
N ASP A 317 -7.15 4.09 -14.33
CA ASP A 317 -7.56 3.86 -15.72
C ASP A 317 -7.25 2.46 -16.25
N GLY A 318 -6.62 1.63 -15.45
CA GLY A 318 -6.46 0.24 -15.84
C GLY A 318 -7.81 -0.47 -15.81
N VAL A 319 -8.18 -1.16 -16.87
CA VAL A 319 -9.28 -2.13 -16.82
C VAL A 319 -8.66 -3.50 -16.65
N PRO A 320 -8.79 -4.11 -15.49
CA PRO A 320 -9.49 -3.71 -14.27
C PRO A 320 -8.66 -2.75 -13.39
N GLY A 321 -9.25 -1.62 -13.02
CA GLY A 321 -8.64 -0.60 -12.17
C GLY A 321 -8.58 -0.96 -10.68
N TRP A 322 -8.36 0.03 -9.85
CA TRP A 322 -8.35 -0.05 -8.40
C TRP A 322 -9.74 -0.37 -7.82
N PHE A 323 -9.79 -0.71 -6.53
CA PHE A 323 -11.02 -0.96 -5.79
C PHE A 323 -11.77 0.35 -5.52
N GLN A 324 -12.86 0.61 -6.22
CA GLN A 324 -13.78 1.71 -5.93
C GLN A 324 -14.83 1.24 -4.93
N ALA A 325 -14.59 1.58 -3.67
CA ALA A 325 -15.45 1.15 -2.58
C ALA A 325 -16.74 1.96 -2.52
N VAL A 326 -17.83 1.27 -2.18
CA VAL A 326 -19.15 1.88 -1.89
C VAL A 326 -19.55 1.47 -0.49
N LEU A 327 -19.83 2.44 0.39
CA LEU A 327 -20.37 2.21 1.72
C LEU A 327 -21.88 2.51 1.73
N LYS A 328 -22.62 1.61 2.38
CA LYS A 328 -24.04 1.80 2.65
C LYS A 328 -24.37 1.37 4.08
N LEU A 329 -25.05 2.25 4.82
CA LEU A 329 -25.56 1.98 6.14
C LEU A 329 -27.08 1.76 6.07
N CYS A 330 -27.55 0.65 6.63
CA CYS A 330 -28.96 0.34 6.77
C CYS A 330 -29.36 0.24 8.24
N ASP A 331 -30.63 0.55 8.53
CA ASP A 331 -31.25 0.28 9.82
C ASP A 331 -31.61 -1.22 9.99
N ALA A 332 -32.18 -1.59 11.15
CA ALA A 332 -32.59 -2.97 11.44
C ALA A 332 -33.66 -3.51 10.47
N ASN A 333 -34.42 -2.64 9.80
CA ASN A 333 -35.46 -3.02 8.83
C ASN A 333 -34.91 -3.16 7.41
N GLY A 334 -33.63 -2.86 7.20
CA GLY A 334 -32.98 -2.88 5.90
C GLY A 334 -33.15 -1.60 5.08
N ASN A 335 -33.71 -0.53 5.67
CA ASN A 335 -33.80 0.77 5.02
C ASN A 335 -32.42 1.41 4.97
N GLU A 336 -32.04 1.92 3.82
CA GLU A 336 -30.81 2.71 3.66
C GLU A 336 -30.96 4.05 4.38
N VAL A 337 -30.04 4.31 5.33
CA VAL A 337 -30.04 5.54 6.14
C VAL A 337 -28.86 6.44 5.84
N ALA A 338 -27.79 5.89 5.25
CA ALA A 338 -26.65 6.64 4.73
C ALA A 338 -25.94 5.89 3.62
N TYR A 339 -25.34 6.64 2.70
CA TYR A 339 -24.60 6.14 1.55
C TYR A 339 -23.42 7.07 1.23
N ASN A 340 -22.30 6.50 0.82
CA ASN A 340 -21.19 7.25 0.26
C ASN A 340 -20.32 6.34 -0.62
N ASP A 341 -19.85 6.85 -1.77
CA ASP A 341 -18.89 6.18 -2.67
C ASP A 341 -17.63 7.00 -2.89
N ASP A 342 -17.71 8.34 -2.67
CA ASP A 342 -16.58 9.26 -2.75
C ASP A 342 -16.72 10.30 -1.64
N PHE A 343 -15.64 10.66 -0.98
CA PHE A 343 -15.62 11.79 -0.09
C PHE A 343 -14.87 12.97 -0.71
N ARG A 344 -15.62 13.94 -1.26
CA ARG A 344 -15.07 15.06 -2.04
C ARG A 344 -14.32 14.54 -3.28
N SER A 345 -13.00 14.78 -3.36
CA SER A 345 -12.14 14.28 -4.43
C SER A 345 -11.40 12.96 -4.08
N ASN A 346 -11.68 12.40 -2.90
CA ASN A 346 -11.10 11.12 -2.48
C ASN A 346 -12.07 9.99 -2.81
N PRO A 347 -11.67 9.00 -3.63
CA PRO A 347 -12.51 7.85 -3.95
C PRO A 347 -12.77 6.89 -2.80
N ASP A 348 -12.11 7.03 -1.64
CA ASP A 348 -12.41 6.23 -0.46
C ASP A 348 -13.58 6.86 0.32
N PRO A 349 -14.69 6.11 0.53
CA PRO A 349 -15.90 6.64 1.10
C PRO A 349 -15.81 6.93 2.61
N LEU A 350 -16.55 7.94 3.04
CA LEU A 350 -16.64 8.39 4.41
C LEU A 350 -18.08 8.75 4.76
N ILE A 351 -18.64 8.07 5.75
CA ILE A 351 -20.00 8.39 6.29
C ILE A 351 -19.84 8.96 7.70
N TYR A 352 -20.51 10.07 7.96
CA TYR A 352 -20.85 10.54 9.30
C TYR A 352 -22.32 10.30 9.55
N TYR A 353 -22.67 9.70 10.69
CA TYR A 353 -24.05 9.38 11.01
C TYR A 353 -24.31 9.56 12.50
N GLU A 354 -25.27 10.44 12.82
CA GLU A 354 -25.79 10.58 14.17
C GLU A 354 -26.96 9.61 14.35
N VAL A 355 -26.80 8.68 15.27
CA VAL A 355 -27.73 7.56 15.50
C VAL A 355 -29.04 8.08 16.09
N PRO A 356 -30.18 7.98 15.39
CA PRO A 356 -31.46 8.57 15.85
C PRO A 356 -32.14 7.73 16.92
N ALA A 357 -31.87 6.43 17.00
CA ALA A 357 -32.52 5.49 17.93
C ALA A 357 -31.58 4.33 18.26
N ASP A 358 -31.72 3.77 19.46
CA ASP A 358 -31.04 2.53 19.85
C ASP A 358 -31.46 1.40 18.91
N GLY A 359 -30.52 0.59 18.49
CA GLY A 359 -30.82 -0.54 17.63
C GLY A 359 -29.63 -1.14 16.89
N GLU A 360 -29.95 -2.14 16.06
CA GLU A 360 -28.99 -2.75 15.16
C GLU A 360 -28.91 -1.94 13.86
N TYR A 361 -27.67 -1.80 13.37
CA TYR A 361 -27.34 -1.21 12.09
C TYR A 361 -26.46 -2.16 11.28
N VAL A 362 -26.55 -2.10 9.96
CA VAL A 362 -25.76 -2.93 9.05
C VAL A 362 -24.99 -2.02 8.09
N LEU A 363 -23.68 -2.00 8.24
CA LEU A 363 -22.78 -1.37 7.29
C LEU A 363 -22.38 -2.39 6.21
N SER A 364 -22.54 -2.04 4.95
CA SER A 364 -22.11 -2.87 3.84
C SER A 364 -21.08 -2.16 2.99
N ILE A 365 -20.16 -2.97 2.40
CA ILE A 365 -19.18 -2.52 1.42
C ILE A 365 -19.21 -3.44 0.21
N ASN A 366 -19.18 -2.84 -0.97
CA ASN A 366 -18.99 -3.51 -2.25
C ASN A 366 -18.11 -2.67 -3.18
N GLU A 367 -17.64 -3.27 -4.26
CA GLU A 367 -16.99 -2.53 -5.34
C GLU A 367 -18.06 -1.97 -6.28
N ALA A 368 -17.90 -0.75 -6.77
CA ALA A 368 -18.90 -0.01 -7.55
C ALA A 368 -19.42 -0.77 -8.79
N LEU A 369 -18.55 -1.56 -9.45
CA LEU A 369 -18.89 -2.39 -10.61
C LEU A 369 -18.97 -3.87 -10.25
N TYR A 370 -19.00 -4.22 -8.96
CA TYR A 370 -19.01 -5.60 -8.47
C TYR A 370 -17.85 -6.46 -8.95
N ARG A 371 -16.71 -5.84 -9.20
CA ARG A 371 -15.44 -6.54 -9.47
C ARG A 371 -14.85 -7.07 -8.16
N GLY A 372 -13.88 -7.98 -8.25
CA GLY A 372 -13.16 -8.49 -7.09
C GLY A 372 -11.88 -9.18 -7.50
N ARG A 373 -10.89 -9.14 -6.63
CA ARG A 373 -9.62 -9.84 -6.78
C ARG A 373 -8.86 -9.87 -5.45
N GLU A 374 -7.76 -10.59 -5.39
CA GLU A 374 -6.93 -10.77 -4.19
C GLU A 374 -6.47 -9.42 -3.61
N SER A 375 -6.17 -8.45 -4.46
CA SER A 375 -5.72 -7.11 -4.06
C SER A 375 -6.85 -6.16 -3.66
N PHE A 376 -8.13 -6.55 -3.76
CA PHE A 376 -9.23 -5.71 -3.30
C PHE A 376 -9.43 -5.84 -1.80
N THR A 377 -8.41 -5.37 -1.07
CA THR A 377 -8.41 -5.27 0.39
C THR A 377 -8.99 -3.95 0.85
N TYR A 378 -9.60 -3.93 2.03
CA TYR A 378 -10.12 -2.71 2.64
C TYR A 378 -10.01 -2.75 4.16
N ARG A 379 -10.06 -1.55 4.74
CA ARG A 379 -10.17 -1.29 6.18
C ARG A 379 -11.29 -0.28 6.39
N ILE A 380 -12.22 -0.54 7.30
CA ILE A 380 -13.29 0.41 7.65
C ILE A 380 -13.27 0.63 9.15
N THR A 381 -12.98 1.83 9.57
CA THR A 381 -13.09 2.23 10.98
C THR A 381 -14.50 2.72 11.25
N VAL A 382 -15.17 2.16 12.27
CA VAL A 382 -16.49 2.57 12.76
C VAL A 382 -16.33 3.01 14.21
N ALA A 383 -16.34 4.31 14.45
CA ALA A 383 -16.04 4.85 15.78
C ALA A 383 -16.51 6.31 15.94
N GLU A 384 -16.56 6.78 17.18
CA GLU A 384 -16.73 8.21 17.51
C GLU A 384 -15.37 8.91 17.62
N THR A 385 -14.47 8.66 16.64
CA THR A 385 -13.15 9.30 16.60
C THR A 385 -13.23 10.71 16.03
N PRO A 386 -12.34 11.62 16.46
CA PRO A 386 -12.28 12.94 15.86
C PRO A 386 -11.94 12.84 14.37
N ARG A 387 -12.63 13.61 13.55
CA ARG A 387 -12.40 13.68 12.11
C ARG A 387 -12.33 15.12 11.66
N VAL A 388 -11.16 15.55 11.21
CA VAL A 388 -10.99 16.88 10.61
C VAL A 388 -11.36 16.80 9.14
N THR A 389 -12.28 17.65 8.70
CA THR A 389 -12.71 17.76 7.30
C THR A 389 -12.13 18.99 6.62
N SER A 390 -11.81 20.03 7.38
CA SER A 390 -11.10 21.21 6.89
C SER A 390 -10.36 21.92 8.03
N ILE A 391 -9.37 22.71 7.66
CA ILE A 391 -8.62 23.61 8.55
C ILE A 391 -8.51 25.00 7.94
N PHE A 392 -8.29 26.00 8.79
CA PHE A 392 -7.96 27.35 8.34
C PHE A 392 -7.08 28.09 9.36
N PRO A 393 -6.01 28.77 8.89
CA PRO A 393 -5.52 28.79 7.54
C PRO A 393 -4.92 27.42 7.13
N LEU A 394 -4.70 27.22 5.81
CA LEU A 394 -4.11 26.00 5.28
C LEU A 394 -2.58 25.93 5.46
N GLY A 395 -1.99 26.96 6.07
CA GLY A 395 -0.55 27.06 6.29
C GLY A 395 -0.19 28.33 7.05
N ALA A 396 1.12 28.49 7.29
CA ALA A 396 1.67 29.64 8.00
C ALA A 396 3.11 29.93 7.53
N ARG A 397 3.61 31.11 7.87
CA ARG A 397 5.02 31.42 7.74
C ARG A 397 5.86 30.69 8.78
N VAL A 398 7.01 30.17 8.36
CA VAL A 398 7.96 29.49 9.25
C VAL A 398 8.30 30.37 10.45
N GLY A 399 8.19 29.80 11.66
CA GLY A 399 8.52 30.46 12.91
C GLY A 399 7.50 31.48 13.42
N GLU A 400 6.42 31.74 12.70
CA GLU A 400 5.35 32.61 13.17
C GLU A 400 4.23 31.81 13.86
N PRO A 401 3.69 32.30 14.99
CA PRO A 401 2.59 31.64 15.68
C PRO A 401 1.31 31.75 14.86
N VAL A 402 0.60 30.64 14.73
CA VAL A 402 -0.70 30.57 14.04
C VAL A 402 -1.69 29.78 14.87
N THR A 403 -2.94 30.26 14.91
CA THR A 403 -4.07 29.51 15.45
C THR A 403 -4.80 28.86 14.30
N ILE A 404 -4.93 27.53 14.36
CA ILE A 404 -5.60 26.74 13.31
C ILE A 404 -7.04 26.47 13.75
N GLU A 405 -7.99 26.99 12.99
CA GLU A 405 -9.41 26.60 13.09
C GLU A 405 -9.59 25.23 12.49
N MET A 406 -10.47 24.41 13.08
CA MET A 406 -10.83 23.08 12.58
C MET A 406 -12.32 22.97 12.38
N ASP A 407 -12.73 22.36 11.28
CA ASP A 407 -14.09 21.90 11.04
C ASP A 407 -14.11 20.39 10.84
N GLY A 408 -15.21 19.74 11.25
CA GLY A 408 -15.35 18.29 11.13
C GLY A 408 -16.28 17.68 12.17
N TRP A 409 -16.04 16.43 12.50
CA TRP A 409 -16.91 15.65 13.40
C TRP A 409 -16.14 15.16 14.63
N ASN A 410 -16.84 15.14 15.76
CA ASN A 410 -16.30 14.67 17.05
C ASN A 410 -15.03 15.43 17.50
N LEU A 411 -14.97 16.74 17.19
CA LEU A 411 -13.80 17.58 17.47
C LEU A 411 -13.85 18.28 18.83
N GLU A 412 -14.91 18.09 19.61
CA GLU A 412 -15.01 18.65 20.95
C GLU A 412 -13.83 18.19 21.80
N HIS A 413 -13.20 19.15 22.46
CA HIS A 413 -11.96 18.91 23.24
C HIS A 413 -10.74 18.48 22.43
N SER A 414 -10.80 18.52 21.10
CA SER A 414 -9.63 18.27 20.25
C SER A 414 -8.80 19.54 20.07
N SER A 415 -7.49 19.36 19.97
CA SER A 415 -6.55 20.40 19.64
C SER A 415 -5.65 19.98 18.47
N ILE A 416 -5.28 20.96 17.65
CA ILE A 416 -4.31 20.77 16.57
C ILE A 416 -3.21 21.81 16.72
N ALA A 417 -1.99 21.41 16.42
CA ALA A 417 -0.83 22.30 16.47
C ALA A 417 -0.17 22.40 15.08
N PRO A 418 0.36 23.57 14.72
CA PRO A 418 1.17 23.70 13.51
C PRO A 418 2.42 22.80 13.60
N PRO A 419 3.01 22.46 12.45
CA PRO A 419 4.28 21.72 12.44
C PRO A 419 5.40 22.50 13.13
N LYS A 420 6.37 21.79 13.72
CA LYS A 420 7.52 22.39 14.44
C LYS A 420 8.76 22.55 13.55
N GLU A 421 8.63 22.24 12.31
CA GLU A 421 9.69 22.32 11.30
C GLU A 421 10.08 23.77 11.03
N ASP A 422 11.36 23.98 10.74
CA ASP A 422 11.96 25.30 10.48
C ASP A 422 12.18 25.58 8.98
N LYS A 423 11.60 24.74 8.11
CA LYS A 423 11.78 24.82 6.66
C LYS A 423 10.44 24.90 5.94
N PRO A 424 10.37 25.65 4.81
CA PRO A 424 9.22 25.59 3.92
C PRO A 424 8.95 24.17 3.43
N GLY A 425 7.66 23.82 3.32
CA GLY A 425 7.24 22.49 2.89
C GLY A 425 5.78 22.19 3.23
N ARG A 426 5.32 21.01 2.80
CA ARG A 426 4.01 20.46 3.16
C ARG A 426 4.18 19.40 4.24
N TYR A 427 3.51 19.57 5.35
CA TYR A 427 3.58 18.71 6.52
C TYR A 427 2.21 18.14 6.84
N LEU A 428 2.17 16.95 7.43
CA LEU A 428 0.93 16.35 7.89
C LEU A 428 0.77 16.63 9.38
N ILE A 429 -0.37 17.23 9.74
CA ILE A 429 -0.72 17.51 11.14
C ILE A 429 -1.99 16.75 11.53
N THR A 430 -2.16 16.52 12.82
CA THR A 430 -3.23 15.68 13.37
C THR A 430 -3.83 16.36 14.59
N ALA A 431 -5.16 16.39 14.67
CA ALA A 431 -5.84 16.80 15.89
C ALA A 431 -5.90 15.65 16.89
N THR A 432 -5.89 15.96 18.19
CA THR A 432 -6.03 14.94 19.23
C THR A 432 -6.93 15.46 20.36
N ASN A 433 -7.75 14.55 20.89
CA ASN A 433 -8.55 14.80 22.11
C ASN A 433 -7.92 14.11 23.35
N GLY A 434 -6.67 13.67 23.27
CA GLY A 434 -5.96 12.94 24.33
C GLY A 434 -6.22 11.43 24.32
N LYS A 435 -7.33 10.96 23.75
CA LYS A 435 -7.66 9.53 23.63
C LYS A 435 -7.42 9.03 22.20
N TYR A 436 -7.89 9.79 21.23
CA TYR A 436 -7.78 9.46 19.81
C TYR A 436 -7.12 10.60 19.03
N ALA A 437 -6.36 10.22 18.01
CA ALA A 437 -5.91 11.12 16.97
C ALA A 437 -6.90 11.12 15.80
N SER A 438 -7.07 12.27 15.15
CA SER A 438 -7.84 12.38 13.91
C SER A 438 -7.09 11.80 12.72
N ASN A 439 -7.70 11.87 11.54
CA ASN A 439 -6.96 11.78 10.28
C ASN A 439 -5.88 12.86 10.21
N CYS A 440 -4.81 12.59 9.47
CA CYS A 440 -3.83 13.61 9.10
C CYS A 440 -4.43 14.57 8.07
N VAL A 441 -4.10 15.85 8.20
CA VAL A 441 -4.41 16.89 7.23
C VAL A 441 -3.15 17.63 6.82
N PRO A 442 -2.99 17.98 5.53
CA PRO A 442 -1.80 18.70 5.08
C PRO A 442 -1.84 20.16 5.54
N PHE A 443 -0.67 20.69 5.89
CA PHE A 443 -0.44 22.06 6.31
C PHE A 443 0.84 22.59 5.65
N ALA A 444 0.80 23.77 5.03
CA ALA A 444 1.96 24.35 4.34
C ALA A 444 2.72 25.32 5.24
N LEU A 445 4.06 25.21 5.25
CA LEU A 445 4.95 26.26 5.75
C LEU A 445 5.63 26.96 4.59
N ASP A 446 5.74 28.30 4.65
CA ASP A 446 6.44 29.13 3.67
C ASP A 446 7.32 30.19 4.36
N ASP A 447 8.21 30.84 3.65
CA ASP A 447 9.09 31.90 4.16
C ASP A 447 8.60 33.32 3.77
N LEU A 448 7.56 33.42 2.94
CA LEU A 448 7.01 34.71 2.49
C LEU A 448 6.13 35.37 3.57
N PRO A 449 6.00 36.72 3.53
CA PRO A 449 4.98 37.41 4.30
C PRO A 449 3.57 36.91 3.98
N GLU A 450 2.70 36.89 4.99
CA GLU A 450 1.32 36.43 4.87
C GLU A 450 0.32 37.51 5.23
N ALA A 451 -0.85 37.44 4.62
CA ALA A 451 -2.03 38.23 4.96
C ALA A 451 -3.27 37.35 4.95
N MET A 452 -4.29 37.79 5.67
CA MET A 452 -5.63 37.24 5.53
C MET A 452 -6.40 37.99 4.45
N ASP A 453 -7.27 37.28 3.77
CA ASP A 453 -8.26 37.88 2.89
C ASP A 453 -9.15 38.86 3.66
N GLN A 454 -9.62 39.92 3.01
CA GLN A 454 -10.42 40.98 3.59
C GLN A 454 -11.62 41.32 2.71
N GLU A 455 -12.79 40.91 3.17
CA GLU A 455 -14.06 41.17 2.53
C GLU A 455 -14.69 42.54 2.87
N PRO A 456 -15.44 43.13 1.96
CA PRO A 456 -15.80 42.65 0.60
C PRO A 456 -14.75 43.04 -0.44
N ASN A 457 -14.36 42.11 -1.29
CA ASN A 457 -13.34 42.33 -2.34
C ASN A 457 -13.69 41.73 -3.73
N ASP A 458 -14.95 41.40 -3.99
CA ASP A 458 -15.43 40.71 -5.22
C ASP A 458 -15.15 41.46 -6.53
N GLU A 459 -14.89 42.76 -6.46
CA GLU A 459 -14.79 43.61 -7.63
C GLU A 459 -13.48 44.45 -7.62
N PRO A 460 -12.91 44.79 -8.80
CA PRO A 460 -11.69 45.60 -8.86
C PRO A 460 -11.75 46.90 -8.09
N ALA A 461 -12.94 47.50 -7.98
CA ALA A 461 -13.13 48.75 -7.23
C ALA A 461 -13.00 48.59 -5.71
N LYS A 462 -13.15 47.35 -5.22
CA LYS A 462 -13.07 46.98 -3.78
C LYS A 462 -11.85 46.07 -3.51
N ALA A 463 -11.02 45.82 -4.52
CA ALA A 463 -9.89 44.92 -4.45
C ALA A 463 -9.02 45.18 -3.22
N GLN A 464 -8.64 44.14 -2.51
CA GLN A 464 -7.66 44.25 -1.43
C GLN A 464 -6.28 44.60 -1.98
N LYS A 465 -5.71 45.70 -1.50
CA LYS A 465 -4.38 46.12 -1.92
C LYS A 465 -3.28 45.33 -1.22
N VAL A 466 -2.38 44.75 -1.98
CA VAL A 466 -1.29 43.94 -1.44
C VAL A 466 0.08 44.37 -2.01
N THR A 467 1.11 44.14 -1.24
CA THR A 467 2.51 44.42 -1.62
C THR A 467 3.26 43.11 -1.80
N LEU A 468 3.93 42.96 -2.95
CA LEU A 468 4.70 41.75 -3.28
C LEU A 468 6.05 41.69 -2.56
N PRO A 469 6.56 40.49 -2.19
CA PRO A 469 5.87 39.20 -2.29
C PRO A 469 4.89 38.96 -1.13
N ILE A 470 3.83 38.19 -1.36
CA ILE A 470 2.79 37.92 -0.35
C ILE A 470 2.14 36.55 -0.58
N ILE A 471 1.72 35.90 0.49
CA ILE A 471 0.76 34.80 0.48
C ILE A 471 -0.52 35.27 1.19
N ILE A 472 -1.66 35.08 0.53
CA ILE A 472 -2.97 35.42 1.07
C ILE A 472 -3.68 34.13 1.43
N ASN A 473 -4.13 34.05 2.69
CA ASN A 473 -4.98 32.97 3.16
C ASN A 473 -6.42 33.45 3.14
N GLY A 474 -7.27 32.80 2.36
CA GLY A 474 -8.68 33.18 2.19
C GLY A 474 -9.61 31.98 2.10
N ARG A 475 -10.90 32.27 1.99
CA ARG A 475 -12.00 31.32 1.76
C ARG A 475 -12.94 31.89 0.71
N MET A 476 -13.58 31.01 -0.08
CA MET A 476 -14.75 31.37 -0.86
C MET A 476 -15.94 31.48 0.10
N ASP A 477 -16.36 32.68 0.46
CA ASP A 477 -17.34 32.92 1.54
C ASP A 477 -18.79 32.74 1.09
N HIS A 478 -19.10 33.02 -0.18
CA HIS A 478 -20.45 32.89 -0.73
C HIS A 478 -20.47 32.32 -2.16
N GLN A 479 -21.60 31.80 -2.58
CA GLN A 479 -21.75 31.18 -3.88
C GLN A 479 -21.43 32.16 -5.02
N GLY A 480 -20.44 31.83 -5.85
CA GLY A 480 -20.00 32.68 -6.95
C GLY A 480 -19.03 33.78 -6.57
N ASP A 481 -18.44 33.65 -5.40
CA ASP A 481 -17.42 34.50 -4.83
C ASP A 481 -16.20 34.69 -5.74
N TRP A 482 -15.67 35.91 -5.70
CA TRP A 482 -14.44 36.31 -6.37
C TRP A 482 -13.60 37.16 -5.43
N ASP A 483 -12.43 36.66 -5.10
CA ASP A 483 -11.45 37.44 -4.34
C ASP A 483 -10.53 38.20 -5.28
N VAL A 484 -10.52 39.52 -5.19
CA VAL A 484 -9.75 40.39 -6.08
C VAL A 484 -8.66 41.13 -5.30
N PHE A 485 -7.42 41.00 -5.77
CA PHE A 485 -6.24 41.62 -5.18
C PHE A 485 -5.59 42.62 -6.15
N GLU A 486 -5.40 43.87 -5.67
CA GLU A 486 -4.73 44.91 -6.43
C GLU A 486 -3.22 44.92 -6.12
N ILE A 487 -2.41 44.83 -7.16
CA ILE A 487 -0.96 44.99 -7.10
C ILE A 487 -0.48 46.14 -8.01
N GLU A 488 0.62 46.78 -7.65
CA GLU A 488 1.31 47.71 -8.53
C GLU A 488 2.39 46.94 -9.32
N GLY A 489 2.44 47.16 -10.63
CA GLY A 489 3.42 46.50 -11.51
C GLY A 489 4.02 47.43 -12.53
N LYS A 490 5.23 47.13 -13.00
CA LYS A 490 5.96 47.88 -14.02
C LYS A 490 6.07 47.09 -15.31
N ALA A 491 6.11 47.80 -16.41
CA ALA A 491 6.30 47.22 -17.74
C ALA A 491 7.57 46.34 -17.76
N GLY A 492 7.40 45.13 -18.24
CA GLY A 492 8.50 44.14 -18.33
C GLY A 492 8.75 43.30 -17.09
N GLU A 493 8.18 43.62 -15.93
CA GLU A 493 8.21 42.75 -14.76
C GLU A 493 7.42 41.47 -15.02
N THR A 494 7.85 40.39 -14.41
CA THR A 494 7.11 39.11 -14.39
C THR A 494 6.55 38.87 -13.02
N ILE A 495 5.27 38.51 -12.93
CA ILE A 495 4.62 38.10 -11.69
C ILE A 495 4.17 36.64 -11.81
N VAL A 496 4.10 35.99 -10.66
CA VAL A 496 3.53 34.68 -10.48
C VAL A 496 2.35 34.81 -9.54
N ALA A 497 1.22 34.20 -9.91
CA ALA A 497 0.08 33.97 -9.05
C ALA A 497 -0.17 32.46 -9.01
N GLU A 498 -0.08 31.84 -7.82
CA GLU A 498 -0.21 30.40 -7.62
C GLU A 498 -1.16 30.11 -6.45
N VAL A 499 -2.14 29.28 -6.69
CA VAL A 499 -3.02 28.73 -5.65
C VAL A 499 -2.43 27.43 -5.11
N THR A 500 -2.51 27.27 -3.80
CA THR A 500 -2.31 25.98 -3.12
C THR A 500 -3.54 25.74 -2.26
N ALA A 501 -4.43 24.89 -2.73
CA ALA A 501 -5.71 24.59 -2.09
C ALA A 501 -6.02 23.08 -2.20
N ARG A 502 -6.22 22.54 -3.40
CA ARG A 502 -6.47 21.12 -3.64
C ARG A 502 -5.34 20.24 -3.11
N ARG A 503 -4.11 20.66 -3.32
CA ARG A 503 -2.91 20.00 -2.78
C ARG A 503 -2.85 20.03 -1.24
N LEU A 504 -3.66 20.85 -0.58
CA LEU A 504 -3.82 20.92 0.89
C LEU A 504 -5.17 20.38 1.37
N GLY A 505 -5.89 19.63 0.51
CA GLY A 505 -7.15 18.97 0.89
C GLY A 505 -8.39 19.86 0.85
N SER A 506 -8.29 21.10 0.40
CA SER A 506 -9.45 21.95 0.13
C SER A 506 -10.24 21.45 -1.08
N PRO A 507 -11.58 21.52 -1.09
CA PRO A 507 -12.39 21.10 -2.24
C PRO A 507 -12.44 22.13 -3.39
N ILE A 508 -11.79 23.29 -3.24
CA ILE A 508 -11.80 24.35 -4.25
C ILE A 508 -11.20 23.84 -5.59
N ASP A 509 -11.81 24.23 -6.68
CA ASP A 509 -11.35 24.06 -8.05
C ASP A 509 -11.03 25.45 -8.58
N SER A 510 -9.80 25.89 -8.35
CA SER A 510 -9.45 27.29 -8.44
C SER A 510 -9.39 27.80 -9.89
N PHE A 511 -9.75 29.05 -10.08
CA PHE A 511 -9.61 29.77 -11.34
C PHE A 511 -8.92 31.11 -11.09
N ILE A 512 -7.76 31.31 -11.68
CA ILE A 512 -7.06 32.60 -11.64
C ILE A 512 -7.29 33.36 -12.95
N LYS A 513 -7.58 34.65 -12.82
CA LYS A 513 -7.63 35.62 -13.92
C LYS A 513 -6.82 36.85 -13.52
N VAL A 514 -5.87 37.28 -14.39
CA VAL A 514 -5.11 38.51 -14.19
C VAL A 514 -5.57 39.56 -15.21
N THR A 515 -5.94 40.75 -14.72
CA THR A 515 -6.32 41.87 -15.58
C THR A 515 -5.33 43.01 -15.47
N GLY A 516 -5.08 43.68 -16.61
CA GLY A 516 -4.19 44.83 -16.72
C GLY A 516 -4.82 46.14 -16.29
N PRO A 517 -4.06 47.27 -16.34
CA PRO A 517 -4.54 48.61 -15.99
C PRO A 517 -5.71 49.11 -16.88
N ASP A 518 -5.85 48.56 -18.07
CA ASP A 518 -6.96 48.84 -18.99
C ASP A 518 -8.18 47.89 -18.79
N GLY A 519 -8.15 47.05 -17.77
CA GLY A 519 -9.19 46.07 -17.44
C GLY A 519 -9.21 44.84 -18.34
N LYS A 520 -8.29 44.73 -19.33
CA LYS A 520 -8.23 43.54 -20.18
C LYS A 520 -7.56 42.37 -19.47
N ILE A 521 -8.05 41.18 -19.78
CA ILE A 521 -7.43 39.92 -19.30
C ILE A 521 -6.07 39.73 -19.98
N ILE A 522 -5.02 39.55 -19.20
CA ILE A 522 -3.67 39.26 -19.67
C ILE A 522 -3.25 37.82 -19.45
N ALA A 523 -3.86 37.12 -18.48
CA ALA A 523 -3.63 35.69 -18.23
C ALA A 523 -4.82 35.08 -17.53
N ILE A 524 -5.03 33.80 -17.78
CA ILE A 524 -6.00 32.93 -17.08
C ILE A 524 -5.43 31.52 -16.92
N ASN A 525 -5.84 30.84 -15.86
CA ASN A 525 -5.57 29.41 -15.65
C ASN A 525 -6.57 28.83 -14.67
N ASP A 526 -7.01 27.60 -14.91
CA ASP A 526 -7.91 26.83 -14.02
C ASP A 526 -7.30 25.51 -13.54
N ASP A 527 -6.39 24.91 -14.30
CA ASP A 527 -5.69 23.68 -13.94
C ASP A 527 -4.18 23.83 -14.18
N HIS A 528 -3.39 23.12 -13.40
CA HIS A 528 -1.95 23.10 -13.55
C HIS A 528 -1.41 21.67 -13.63
N PHE A 529 -0.64 21.39 -14.70
CA PHE A 529 0.05 20.12 -14.85
C PHE A 529 1.33 20.09 -14.00
N ASP A 530 1.43 19.10 -13.08
CA ASP A 530 2.61 18.82 -12.29
C ASP A 530 2.88 17.31 -12.26
N ALA A 531 3.83 16.83 -13.04
CA ALA A 531 4.23 15.43 -13.11
C ALA A 531 4.69 14.87 -11.74
N GLY A 532 5.10 15.73 -10.81
CA GLY A 532 5.54 15.36 -9.47
C GLY A 532 4.42 15.20 -8.45
N SER A 533 3.18 15.52 -8.80
CA SER A 533 2.03 15.45 -7.88
C SER A 533 1.52 14.04 -7.59
N GLY A 534 2.19 13.00 -8.09
CA GLY A 534 1.79 11.63 -7.85
C GLY A 534 0.65 11.19 -8.75
N MET A 535 -0.48 10.79 -8.16
CA MET A 535 -1.59 10.21 -8.91
C MET A 535 -2.42 11.24 -9.67
N ASN A 536 -2.50 12.45 -9.16
CA ASN A 536 -3.28 13.53 -9.74
C ASN A 536 -2.34 14.58 -10.32
N THR A 537 -1.85 14.34 -11.54
CA THR A 537 -0.83 15.18 -12.19
C THR A 537 -1.41 16.44 -12.83
N ASP A 538 -2.70 16.46 -13.11
CA ASP A 538 -3.43 17.63 -13.62
C ASP A 538 -4.36 18.10 -12.49
N HIS A 539 -3.84 18.96 -11.63
CA HIS A 539 -4.53 19.33 -10.40
C HIS A 539 -5.21 20.69 -10.51
N ALA A 540 -6.29 20.84 -9.78
CA ALA A 540 -7.19 22.00 -9.76
C ALA A 540 -6.63 23.24 -9.03
N ASP A 541 -5.33 23.29 -8.74
CA ASP A 541 -4.66 24.50 -8.21
C ASP A 541 -4.08 25.31 -9.36
N SER A 542 -4.64 26.47 -9.61
CA SER A 542 -4.25 27.34 -10.73
C SER A 542 -2.87 27.95 -10.56
N TYR A 543 -2.14 28.10 -11.65
CA TYR A 543 -0.83 28.73 -11.72
C TYR A 543 -0.70 29.66 -12.93
N VAL A 544 -0.31 30.90 -12.71
CA VAL A 544 -0.04 31.90 -13.78
C VAL A 544 1.31 32.51 -13.57
N MET A 545 2.14 32.52 -14.61
CA MET A 545 3.34 33.36 -14.70
C MET A 545 3.22 34.26 -15.90
N VAL A 546 3.16 35.59 -15.70
CA VAL A 546 2.87 36.55 -16.76
C VAL A 546 3.79 37.76 -16.70
N LYS A 547 4.26 38.18 -17.88
CA LYS A 547 5.04 39.41 -18.05
C LYS A 547 4.09 40.60 -18.22
N LEU A 548 4.25 41.63 -17.40
CA LEU A 548 3.41 42.81 -17.38
C LEU A 548 3.67 43.70 -18.57
N PRO A 549 2.65 44.12 -19.35
CA PRO A 549 2.82 44.87 -20.55
C PRO A 549 3.05 46.39 -20.34
N ALA A 550 2.63 46.97 -19.21
CA ALA A 550 2.65 48.39 -18.90
C ALA A 550 2.85 48.68 -17.44
N ASP A 551 3.20 49.90 -17.08
CA ASP A 551 3.14 50.37 -15.69
C ASP A 551 1.69 50.55 -15.26
N GLY A 552 1.36 50.21 -14.03
CA GLY A 552 0.02 50.48 -13.49
C GLY A 552 -0.46 49.45 -12.46
N LYS A 553 -1.77 49.53 -12.22
CA LYS A 553 -2.49 48.64 -11.27
C LYS A 553 -2.99 47.42 -12.00
N TYR A 554 -2.70 46.27 -11.42
CA TYR A 554 -3.15 44.96 -11.92
C TYR A 554 -4.04 44.33 -10.90
N HIS A 555 -5.02 43.53 -11.33
CA HIS A 555 -5.87 42.78 -10.45
C HIS A 555 -5.70 41.29 -10.70
N VAL A 556 -5.44 40.57 -9.61
CA VAL A 556 -5.46 39.10 -9.57
C VAL A 556 -6.80 38.69 -9.00
N HIS A 557 -7.59 37.98 -9.79
CA HIS A 557 -8.90 37.49 -9.40
C HIS A 557 -8.79 35.98 -9.16
N LEU A 558 -9.33 35.53 -8.06
CA LEU A 558 -9.45 34.12 -7.69
C LEU A 558 -10.92 33.75 -7.49
N GLY A 559 -11.34 32.60 -8.00
CA GLY A 559 -12.68 32.06 -7.81
C GLY A 559 -12.68 30.53 -7.84
N ASP A 560 -13.82 29.92 -7.53
CA ASP A 560 -14.04 28.48 -7.69
C ASP A 560 -14.76 28.22 -9.01
N THR A 561 -14.22 27.32 -9.87
CA THR A 561 -14.79 27.02 -11.20
C THR A 561 -16.25 26.57 -11.12
N PRO A 562 -16.67 25.65 -10.20
CA PRO A 562 -18.05 25.32 -9.97
C PRO A 562 -18.85 26.36 -9.17
N ARG A 563 -18.23 27.47 -8.74
CA ARG A 563 -18.84 28.54 -7.96
C ARG A 563 -19.42 28.11 -6.61
N ARG A 564 -18.76 27.19 -5.94
CA ARG A 564 -19.11 26.73 -4.59
C ARG A 564 -18.42 27.59 -3.54
N ALA A 565 -18.92 27.52 -2.32
CA ALA A 565 -18.40 28.28 -1.20
C ALA A 565 -18.64 27.54 0.13
N GLY A 566 -17.99 28.00 1.18
CA GLY A 566 -18.13 27.47 2.53
C GLY A 566 -16.80 27.46 3.28
N LYS A 567 -16.85 27.15 4.55
CA LYS A 567 -15.68 27.15 5.43
C LYS A 567 -14.55 26.25 4.95
N GLU A 568 -14.88 25.17 4.25
CA GLU A 568 -13.94 24.20 3.69
C GLU A 568 -13.27 24.66 2.40
N TYR A 569 -13.82 25.69 1.71
CA TYR A 569 -13.26 26.23 0.46
C TYR A 569 -12.15 27.23 0.74
N ALA A 570 -11.16 26.83 1.52
CA ALA A 570 -10.01 27.63 1.86
C ALA A 570 -8.91 27.54 0.79
N TYR A 571 -8.11 28.59 0.68
CA TYR A 571 -7.00 28.66 -0.24
C TYR A 571 -5.77 29.40 0.35
N ARG A 572 -4.62 29.20 -0.27
CA ARG A 572 -3.41 30.02 -0.14
C ARG A 572 -3.06 30.53 -1.53
N LEU A 573 -3.09 31.84 -1.73
CA LEU A 573 -2.70 32.50 -2.97
C LEU A 573 -1.35 33.17 -2.80
N ARG A 574 -0.32 32.67 -3.46
CA ARG A 574 0.98 33.35 -3.59
C ARG A 574 0.92 34.34 -4.73
N ILE A 575 1.26 35.62 -4.48
CA ILE A 575 1.53 36.59 -5.52
C ILE A 575 2.96 37.12 -5.29
N SER A 576 3.85 36.92 -6.28
CA SER A 576 5.27 37.28 -6.12
C SER A 576 5.95 37.49 -7.46
N HIS A 577 7.17 38.06 -7.46
CA HIS A 577 8.08 37.82 -8.56
C HIS A 577 8.44 36.34 -8.64
N PRO A 578 8.87 35.83 -9.83
CA PRO A 578 9.33 34.44 -9.95
C PRO A 578 10.37 34.10 -8.87
N ARG A 579 10.21 32.94 -8.26
CA ARG A 579 11.15 32.32 -7.32
C ARG A 579 11.69 31.03 -7.97
N PRO A 580 12.65 31.15 -8.89
CA PRO A 580 13.16 30.00 -9.61
C PRO A 580 13.64 28.91 -8.67
N ASP A 581 13.13 27.69 -8.87
CA ASP A 581 13.41 26.52 -8.01
C ASP A 581 13.19 25.22 -8.80
N PHE A 582 13.38 24.09 -8.17
CA PHE A 582 13.09 22.78 -8.74
C PHE A 582 12.74 21.75 -7.68
N GLU A 583 11.98 20.75 -8.06
CA GLU A 583 11.78 19.51 -7.28
C GLU A 583 12.31 18.32 -8.06
N LEU A 584 12.64 17.24 -7.34
CA LEU A 584 13.16 16.02 -7.94
C LEU A 584 12.33 14.82 -7.56
N ARG A 585 12.15 13.90 -8.51
CA ARG A 585 11.60 12.57 -8.29
C ARG A 585 12.59 11.54 -8.82
N SER A 586 12.72 10.41 -8.13
CA SER A 586 13.58 9.32 -8.58
C SER A 586 12.82 8.01 -8.67
N ILE A 587 13.08 7.26 -9.74
CA ILE A 587 12.57 5.90 -9.95
C ILE A 587 13.74 4.95 -10.28
N PRO A 588 13.59 3.65 -9.97
CA PRO A 588 12.48 3.01 -9.23
C PRO A 588 12.52 3.33 -7.72
N SER A 589 11.48 2.95 -7.01
CA SER A 589 11.35 3.08 -5.54
C SER A 589 12.30 2.17 -4.75
N LYS A 590 13.20 1.46 -5.42
CA LYS A 590 14.20 0.53 -4.85
C LYS A 590 15.31 0.29 -5.85
N LEU A 591 16.53 0.04 -5.37
CA LEU A 591 17.64 -0.42 -6.22
C LEU A 591 18.03 -1.84 -5.83
N VAL A 592 18.05 -2.74 -6.80
CA VAL A 592 18.48 -4.13 -6.63
C VAL A 592 19.66 -4.37 -7.54
N ILE A 593 20.82 -4.61 -6.93
CA ILE A 593 22.10 -4.68 -7.64
C ILE A 593 22.71 -6.08 -7.48
N ARG A 594 23.19 -6.67 -8.54
CA ARG A 594 23.98 -7.90 -8.46
C ARG A 594 25.34 -7.61 -7.81
N SER A 595 25.90 -8.59 -7.14
CA SER A 595 27.27 -8.57 -6.61
C SER A 595 28.24 -7.94 -7.62
N THR A 596 29.02 -6.95 -7.17
CA THR A 596 30.05 -6.24 -7.96
C THR A 596 29.56 -5.64 -9.29
N ALA A 597 28.27 -5.31 -9.40
CA ALA A 597 27.67 -4.76 -10.61
C ALA A 597 27.22 -3.31 -10.42
N SER A 598 26.38 -2.83 -11.33
CA SER A 598 25.80 -1.49 -11.30
C SER A 598 24.30 -1.51 -11.58
N ALA A 599 23.59 -0.53 -11.04
CA ALA A 599 22.23 -0.16 -11.39
C ALA A 599 22.14 1.34 -11.65
N ALA A 600 21.01 1.82 -12.09
CA ALA A 600 20.77 3.23 -12.26
C ALA A 600 19.40 3.63 -11.72
N ALA A 601 19.34 4.82 -11.14
CA ALA A 601 18.09 5.53 -10.88
C ALA A 601 17.84 6.55 -12.00
N THR A 602 16.60 6.71 -12.40
CA THR A 602 16.18 7.79 -13.28
C THR A 602 15.70 8.94 -12.42
N VAL A 603 16.27 10.13 -12.59
CA VAL A 603 15.90 11.33 -11.83
C VAL A 603 15.18 12.29 -12.74
N TYR A 604 13.94 12.63 -12.36
CA TYR A 604 13.09 13.62 -13.03
C TYR A 604 13.16 14.95 -12.29
N VAL A 605 13.12 16.06 -13.02
CA VAL A 605 13.01 17.39 -12.45
C VAL A 605 11.68 18.04 -12.82
N MET A 606 11.02 18.62 -11.83
CA MET A 606 9.93 19.57 -11.98
C MET A 606 10.49 20.97 -11.76
N ARG A 607 10.63 21.72 -12.85
CA ARG A 607 11.18 23.09 -12.85
C ARG A 607 10.10 24.06 -12.42
N LYS A 608 10.42 25.00 -11.53
CA LYS A 608 9.48 25.98 -10.98
C LYS A 608 9.87 27.39 -11.32
N ASP A 609 8.87 28.23 -11.47
CA ASP A 609 8.99 29.69 -11.69
C ASP A 609 10.02 30.06 -12.78
N GLY A 610 10.01 29.27 -13.87
CA GLY A 610 10.86 29.54 -15.04
C GLY A 610 12.34 29.17 -14.88
N TYR A 611 12.72 28.42 -13.83
CA TYR A 611 14.09 27.89 -13.75
C TYR A 611 14.35 26.91 -14.90
N ASP A 612 15.34 27.17 -15.71
CA ASP A 612 15.72 26.33 -16.84
C ASP A 612 17.21 25.95 -16.85
N GLY A 613 17.93 26.27 -15.79
CA GLY A 613 19.37 25.99 -15.66
C GLY A 613 19.70 24.51 -15.48
N PRO A 614 20.99 24.15 -15.54
CA PRO A 614 21.45 22.79 -15.28
C PRO A 614 21.35 22.43 -13.79
N ILE A 615 21.16 21.14 -13.49
CA ILE A 615 21.09 20.60 -12.12
C ILE A 615 22.04 19.43 -12.03
N THR A 616 23.00 19.50 -11.11
CA THR A 616 23.89 18.38 -10.80
C THR A 616 23.21 17.46 -9.81
N VAL A 617 23.10 16.17 -10.12
CA VAL A 617 22.47 15.17 -9.24
C VAL A 617 23.50 14.14 -8.78
N GLY A 618 23.35 13.68 -7.55
CA GLY A 618 24.23 12.69 -6.94
C GLY A 618 23.55 12.02 -5.75
N PHE A 619 24.22 11.00 -5.21
CA PHE A 619 23.82 10.41 -3.93
C PHE A 619 24.48 11.18 -2.78
N LYS A 620 23.70 11.43 -1.73
CA LYS A 620 24.18 12.00 -0.48
C LYS A 620 24.68 10.87 0.42
N ASP A 621 25.85 11.05 1.02
CA ASP A 621 26.41 10.17 2.07
C ASP A 621 26.34 8.66 1.69
N LEU A 622 26.88 8.31 0.51
CA LEU A 622 26.88 6.91 0.05
C LEU A 622 27.47 5.95 1.10
N PRO A 623 26.77 4.83 1.39
CA PRO A 623 27.33 3.80 2.26
C PRO A 623 28.63 3.22 1.71
N PRO A 624 29.55 2.69 2.56
CA PRO A 624 30.77 2.03 2.12
C PRO A 624 30.48 0.87 1.11
N GLY A 625 31.29 0.77 0.10
CA GLY A 625 31.14 -0.23 -0.95
C GLY A 625 30.25 0.18 -2.13
N PHE A 626 29.77 1.43 -2.13
CA PHE A 626 29.05 2.04 -3.27
C PHE A 626 29.82 3.24 -3.83
N GLU A 627 29.73 3.41 -5.16
CA GLU A 627 30.34 4.50 -5.90
C GLU A 627 29.36 5.06 -6.96
N SER A 628 29.39 6.38 -7.12
CA SER A 628 28.64 7.09 -8.16
C SER A 628 29.45 8.26 -8.68
N GLY A 629 29.50 8.45 -10.00
CA GLY A 629 30.14 9.61 -10.63
C GLY A 629 29.26 10.86 -10.66
N GLY A 630 28.04 10.79 -10.13
CA GLY A 630 27.04 11.84 -10.31
C GLY A 630 26.52 11.92 -11.75
N ALA A 631 25.62 12.87 -11.99
CA ALA A 631 25.09 13.19 -13.32
C ALA A 631 24.62 14.64 -13.35
N THR A 632 24.36 15.19 -14.56
CA THR A 632 23.79 16.54 -14.70
C THR A 632 22.55 16.47 -15.58
N ILE A 633 21.45 17.03 -15.10
CA ILE A 633 20.26 17.32 -15.92
C ILE A 633 20.57 18.61 -16.68
N PRO A 634 20.74 18.59 -18.01
CA PRO A 634 21.06 19.81 -18.76
C PRO A 634 19.94 20.84 -18.71
N ALA A 635 20.26 22.09 -19.01
CA ALA A 635 19.27 23.15 -19.24
C ALA A 635 18.19 22.69 -20.23
N GLY A 636 16.93 22.96 -19.96
CA GLY A 636 15.79 22.57 -20.80
C GLY A 636 15.50 21.06 -20.87
N LYS A 637 16.16 20.23 -20.05
CA LYS A 637 15.89 18.79 -19.95
C LYS A 637 15.20 18.47 -18.64
N GLU A 638 14.41 17.39 -18.64
CA GLU A 638 13.57 16.99 -17.51
C GLU A 638 14.06 15.73 -16.80
N VAL A 639 15.03 15.02 -17.38
CA VAL A 639 15.41 13.69 -16.88
C VAL A 639 16.88 13.37 -17.09
N VAL A 640 17.45 12.59 -16.16
CA VAL A 640 18.79 12.01 -16.31
C VAL A 640 18.84 10.63 -15.63
N SER A 641 19.75 9.78 -16.10
CA SER A 641 20.09 8.51 -15.46
C SER A 641 21.28 8.70 -14.52
N LEU A 642 21.12 8.34 -13.25
CA LEU A 642 22.15 8.38 -12.21
C LEU A 642 22.63 6.97 -11.91
N GLY A 643 23.89 6.66 -12.27
CA GLY A 643 24.50 5.36 -12.07
C GLY A 643 24.97 5.14 -10.63
N LEU A 644 24.81 3.92 -10.13
CA LEU A 644 25.33 3.45 -8.86
C LEU A 644 26.06 2.13 -9.08
N LYS A 645 27.32 2.04 -8.67
CA LYS A 645 28.13 0.81 -8.69
C LYS A 645 28.33 0.31 -7.28
N THR A 646 28.55 -1.01 -7.16
CA THR A 646 28.92 -1.60 -5.87
C THR A 646 30.08 -2.56 -6.01
N THR A 647 30.92 -2.62 -4.98
CA THR A 647 32.00 -3.61 -4.79
C THR A 647 31.58 -4.71 -3.81
N LEU A 648 30.40 -4.59 -3.21
CA LEU A 648 29.89 -5.55 -2.23
C LEU A 648 29.51 -6.87 -2.91
N ALA A 649 29.70 -7.96 -2.19
CA ALA A 649 29.22 -9.29 -2.58
C ALA A 649 27.69 -9.40 -2.35
N GLU A 650 27.23 -8.94 -1.20
CA GLU A 650 25.81 -8.88 -0.80
C GLU A 650 25.63 -7.89 0.35
N THR A 651 24.37 -7.50 0.61
CA THR A 651 23.98 -6.74 1.81
C THR A 651 23.13 -7.65 2.72
N GLU A 652 23.39 -7.63 4.01
CA GLU A 652 22.60 -8.40 4.99
C GLU A 652 21.19 -7.81 5.15
N GLN A 653 21.11 -6.47 5.16
CA GLN A 653 19.86 -5.71 5.25
C GLN A 653 19.82 -4.63 4.15
N PRO A 654 18.66 -4.15 3.76
CA PRO A 654 18.53 -3.01 2.86
C PRO A 654 19.21 -1.77 3.46
N LEU A 655 19.99 -1.06 2.65
CA LEU A 655 20.61 0.20 3.01
C LEU A 655 19.81 1.35 2.40
N GLN A 656 19.66 2.46 3.13
CA GLN A 656 18.91 3.61 2.64
C GLN A 656 19.79 4.53 1.82
N LEU A 657 19.27 5.02 0.70
CA LEU A 657 19.92 5.99 -0.17
C LEU A 657 19.13 7.28 -0.24
N THR A 658 19.85 8.39 -0.33
CA THR A 658 19.26 9.71 -0.60
C THR A 658 19.89 10.29 -1.86
N ILE A 659 19.06 10.69 -2.82
CA ILE A 659 19.49 11.40 -4.03
C ILE A 659 19.26 12.88 -3.80
N VAL A 660 20.26 13.70 -4.16
CA VAL A 660 20.18 15.16 -4.08
C VAL A 660 20.51 15.79 -5.42
N GLY A 661 19.85 16.90 -5.70
CA GLY A 661 20.22 17.78 -6.82
C GLY A 661 20.66 19.13 -6.31
N THR A 662 21.68 19.67 -6.95
CA THR A 662 22.27 20.97 -6.66
C THR A 662 22.26 21.85 -7.89
N ALA A 663 21.80 23.09 -7.75
CA ALA A 663 21.83 24.07 -8.81
C ALA A 663 22.21 25.46 -8.28
N LYS A 664 22.95 26.21 -9.07
CA LYS A 664 23.21 27.61 -8.78
C LYS A 664 22.13 28.47 -9.42
N ILE A 665 21.33 29.15 -8.60
CA ILE A 665 20.25 30.04 -9.03
C ILE A 665 20.59 31.45 -8.55
N GLY A 666 20.92 32.33 -9.51
CA GLY A 666 21.55 33.61 -9.16
C GLY A 666 22.88 33.40 -8.47
N GLU A 667 23.04 33.97 -7.27
CA GLU A 667 24.24 33.78 -6.44
C GLU A 667 24.08 32.65 -5.41
N THR A 668 22.89 32.06 -5.28
CA THR A 668 22.57 31.07 -4.24
C THR A 668 22.68 29.65 -4.79
N GLU A 669 23.30 28.77 -4.04
CA GLU A 669 23.27 27.33 -4.28
C GLU A 669 22.03 26.74 -3.61
N ILE A 670 21.17 26.13 -4.43
CA ILE A 670 19.95 25.45 -4.00
C ILE A 670 20.18 23.94 -4.05
N VAL A 671 19.90 23.27 -2.92
CA VAL A 671 19.96 21.80 -2.81
C VAL A 671 18.55 21.28 -2.54
N ARG A 672 18.14 20.25 -3.30
CA ARG A 672 16.85 19.58 -3.14
C ARG A 672 17.05 18.07 -3.08
N GLU A 673 16.42 17.41 -2.11
CA GLU A 673 16.37 15.95 -2.06
C GLU A 673 15.33 15.43 -3.05
N ALA A 674 15.65 14.35 -3.74
CA ALA A 674 14.71 13.69 -4.63
C ALA A 674 13.76 12.81 -3.82
N VAL A 675 12.46 12.94 -4.07
CA VAL A 675 11.45 12.03 -3.52
C VAL A 675 11.49 10.74 -4.33
N PRO A 676 11.76 9.58 -3.69
CA PRO A 676 11.69 8.31 -4.40
C PRO A 676 10.25 7.97 -4.75
N CYS A 677 10.05 7.35 -5.90
CA CYS A 677 8.73 7.06 -6.44
C CYS A 677 8.64 5.66 -7.04
N ASP A 678 7.44 5.08 -6.97
CA ASP A 678 7.03 3.99 -7.85
C ASP A 678 6.55 4.58 -9.19
N ASP A 679 7.06 4.01 -10.28
CA ASP A 679 6.65 4.37 -11.64
C ASP A 679 5.39 3.59 -12.01
N GLN A 680 4.23 4.21 -11.88
CA GLN A 680 2.95 3.63 -12.26
C GLN A 680 2.53 4.16 -13.64
N MET A 681 2.33 3.25 -14.59
CA MET A 681 1.93 3.60 -15.94
C MET A 681 0.46 3.26 -16.19
N GLN A 682 -0.30 4.22 -16.68
CA GLN A 682 -1.68 4.04 -17.13
C GLN A 682 -1.79 3.41 -18.51
N ALA A 683 -3.01 2.97 -18.86
CA ALA A 683 -3.35 2.34 -20.13
C ALA A 683 -3.00 3.19 -21.37
N PHE A 684 -2.93 4.52 -21.26
CA PHE A 684 -2.61 5.44 -22.34
C PHE A 684 -1.18 6.00 -22.27
N LEU A 685 -0.25 5.28 -21.63
CA LEU A 685 1.15 5.66 -21.44
C LEU A 685 1.35 6.91 -20.58
N TRP A 686 0.37 7.32 -19.79
CA TRP A 686 0.52 8.33 -18.76
C TRP A 686 1.33 7.77 -17.61
N ARG A 687 2.37 8.46 -17.22
CA ARG A 687 3.25 8.07 -16.13
C ARG A 687 2.91 8.84 -14.87
N HIS A 688 2.73 8.13 -13.78
CA HIS A 688 2.51 8.69 -12.45
C HIS A 688 3.67 8.32 -11.54
N LEU A 689 4.37 9.33 -11.03
CA LEU A 689 5.46 9.18 -10.09
C LEU A 689 4.87 9.15 -8.68
N MET A 690 4.51 7.95 -8.22
CA MET A 690 3.86 7.74 -6.91
C MET A 690 4.90 7.83 -5.80
N PRO A 691 4.85 8.85 -4.91
CA PRO A 691 5.83 9.02 -3.84
C PRO A 691 5.85 7.84 -2.88
N VAL A 692 7.04 7.47 -2.44
CA VAL A 692 7.29 6.48 -1.39
C VAL A 692 8.22 7.07 -0.33
N GLU A 693 8.23 6.46 0.88
CA GLU A 693 8.98 7.04 2.00
C GLU A 693 10.50 6.86 1.83
N ASP A 694 10.96 5.71 1.31
CA ASP A 694 12.37 5.32 1.31
C ASP A 694 12.87 4.85 -0.06
N LEU A 695 14.17 5.02 -0.32
CA LEU A 695 14.89 4.42 -1.45
C LEU A 695 15.88 3.37 -0.94
N PRO A 696 15.43 2.13 -0.67
CA PRO A 696 16.32 1.07 -0.25
C PRO A 696 17.16 0.52 -1.41
N VAL A 697 18.43 0.18 -1.12
CA VAL A 697 19.30 -0.60 -2.00
C VAL A 697 19.61 -1.95 -1.37
N VAL A 698 19.54 -3.00 -2.20
CA VAL A 698 19.91 -4.36 -1.84
C VAL A 698 20.92 -4.87 -2.85
N VAL A 699 22.06 -5.37 -2.37
CA VAL A 699 23.03 -6.10 -3.19
C VAL A 699 22.83 -7.58 -2.97
N PHE A 700 22.68 -8.36 -4.04
CA PHE A 700 22.48 -9.79 -3.96
C PHE A 700 23.52 -10.58 -4.74
N ASN A 701 23.86 -11.76 -4.23
CA ASN A 701 24.75 -12.70 -4.89
C ASN A 701 23.94 -13.59 -5.87
N PRO A 702 24.13 -13.46 -7.20
CA PRO A 702 23.41 -14.29 -8.16
C PRO A 702 23.78 -15.77 -8.08
N GLY A 703 24.97 -16.10 -7.55
CA GLY A 703 25.44 -17.47 -7.30
C GLY A 703 24.93 -18.07 -5.99
N TRP A 704 24.24 -17.27 -5.15
CA TRP A 704 23.68 -17.78 -3.91
C TRP A 704 22.69 -18.92 -4.20
N GLN A 705 22.89 -20.03 -3.52
CA GLN A 705 21.98 -21.17 -3.50
C GLN A 705 21.50 -21.35 -2.06
N PRO A 706 20.26 -21.74 -1.85
CA PRO A 706 19.83 -22.11 -0.50
C PRO A 706 20.75 -23.22 0.01
N PRO A 707 21.30 -23.09 1.22
CA PRO A 707 22.03 -24.18 1.82
C PRO A 707 21.13 -25.42 1.84
N ALA A 708 21.68 -26.59 1.56
CA ALA A 708 20.95 -27.83 1.73
C ALA A 708 20.67 -27.98 3.23
N GLU A 709 19.48 -27.59 3.66
CA GLU A 709 19.09 -27.65 5.07
C GLU A 709 18.86 -29.10 5.53
N ARG A 710 18.61 -29.99 4.57
CA ARG A 710 18.40 -31.43 4.82
C ARG A 710 19.24 -32.25 3.85
N VAL A 711 19.90 -33.28 4.37
CA VAL A 711 20.60 -34.29 3.57
C VAL A 711 19.78 -35.57 3.61
N ARG A 712 19.25 -35.93 2.45
CA ARG A 712 18.51 -37.19 2.31
C ARG A 712 19.49 -38.38 2.35
N ILE A 713 19.17 -39.39 3.14
CA ILE A 713 19.91 -40.66 3.14
C ILE A 713 19.50 -41.44 1.88
N PRO A 714 20.43 -41.71 0.94
CA PRO A 714 20.12 -42.49 -0.25
C PRO A 714 19.61 -43.88 0.13
N ILE A 715 18.67 -44.40 -0.63
CA ILE A 715 18.19 -45.78 -0.50
C ILE A 715 19.33 -46.73 -0.95
N ARG A 716 19.57 -47.78 -0.22
CA ARG A 716 20.49 -48.82 -0.61
C ARG A 716 19.95 -49.57 -1.83
N ASP A 717 20.87 -50.06 -2.70
CA ASP A 717 20.50 -50.81 -3.90
C ASP A 717 19.67 -52.06 -3.58
N GLU A 718 19.90 -52.68 -2.42
CA GLU A 718 19.19 -53.85 -1.91
C GLU A 718 17.73 -53.56 -1.50
N ASP A 719 17.39 -52.30 -1.18
CA ASP A 719 16.09 -51.88 -0.78
C ASP A 719 15.23 -51.36 -1.96
N ARG A 720 15.77 -51.43 -3.18
CA ARG A 720 15.05 -50.98 -4.38
C ARG A 720 14.00 -52.01 -4.82
N PRO A 721 12.75 -51.60 -5.16
CA PRO A 721 11.74 -52.51 -5.67
C PRO A 721 12.19 -53.21 -6.96
N ALA A 722 12.29 -54.55 -6.98
CA ALA A 722 12.84 -55.31 -8.10
C ALA A 722 11.87 -55.52 -9.28
N ASP A 723 10.56 -55.41 -9.10
CA ASP A 723 9.55 -55.85 -10.05
C ASP A 723 8.62 -54.74 -10.58
N LEU A 724 9.10 -53.50 -10.72
CA LEU A 724 8.32 -52.41 -11.26
C LEU A 724 8.33 -52.38 -12.81
N PRO A 725 7.18 -52.04 -13.47
CA PRO A 725 7.14 -51.91 -14.90
C PRO A 725 8.04 -50.76 -15.38
N ARG A 726 9.00 -51.03 -16.23
CA ARG A 726 9.93 -50.04 -16.78
C ARG A 726 9.28 -49.18 -17.83
N ASN A 727 8.74 -48.03 -17.40
CA ASN A 727 7.96 -47.13 -18.23
C ASN A 727 8.33 -45.65 -18.08
N VAL A 728 9.41 -45.33 -17.38
CA VAL A 728 9.88 -43.95 -17.13
C VAL A 728 11.17 -43.66 -17.86
N THR A 729 11.19 -42.62 -18.70
CA THR A 729 12.43 -42.16 -19.34
C THR A 729 13.34 -41.44 -18.36
N ARG A 730 14.65 -41.42 -18.63
CA ARG A 730 15.65 -40.75 -17.77
C ARG A 730 15.33 -39.26 -17.57
N ALA A 731 14.89 -38.56 -18.62
CA ALA A 731 14.50 -37.16 -18.54
C ALA A 731 13.30 -36.95 -17.63
N SER A 732 12.28 -37.83 -17.69
CA SER A 732 11.12 -37.79 -16.80
C SER A 732 11.53 -38.11 -15.37
N ALA A 733 12.38 -39.12 -15.14
CA ALA A 733 12.86 -39.45 -13.80
C ALA A 733 13.62 -38.28 -13.16
N ASP A 734 14.54 -37.65 -13.91
CA ASP A 734 15.28 -36.50 -13.44
C ASP A 734 14.37 -35.29 -13.12
N TRP A 735 13.30 -35.13 -13.88
CA TRP A 735 12.31 -34.09 -13.62
C TRP A 735 11.51 -34.39 -12.34
N TYR A 736 10.99 -35.61 -12.16
CA TYR A 736 10.29 -36.06 -10.96
C TYR A 736 11.18 -35.97 -9.70
N ARG A 737 12.43 -36.40 -9.81
CA ARG A 737 13.40 -36.32 -8.73
C ARG A 737 13.59 -34.88 -8.26
N ARG A 738 13.76 -33.93 -9.21
CA ARG A 738 13.88 -32.51 -8.87
C ARG A 738 12.66 -31.96 -8.12
N GLN A 739 11.45 -32.40 -8.45
CA GLN A 739 10.22 -32.02 -7.75
C GLN A 739 10.24 -32.53 -6.29
N ILE A 740 10.55 -33.80 -6.10
CA ILE A 740 10.64 -34.42 -4.77
C ILE A 740 11.72 -33.75 -3.92
N GLU A 741 12.92 -33.55 -4.48
CA GLU A 741 14.01 -32.87 -3.79
C GLU A 741 13.64 -31.43 -3.38
N ARG A 742 12.95 -30.70 -4.23
CA ARG A 742 12.49 -29.36 -3.92
C ARG A 742 11.52 -29.38 -2.73
N LEU A 743 10.45 -30.17 -2.80
CA LEU A 743 9.48 -30.30 -1.71
C LEU A 743 10.12 -30.78 -0.40
N TYR A 744 11.14 -31.65 -0.51
CA TYR A 744 11.89 -32.13 0.63
C TYR A 744 12.72 -31.00 1.26
N GLN A 745 13.41 -30.19 0.49
CA GLN A 745 14.14 -29.01 0.97
C GLN A 745 13.21 -27.92 1.55
N GLU A 746 11.96 -27.87 1.08
CA GLU A 746 10.93 -26.97 1.60
C GLU A 746 10.26 -27.50 2.88
N TRP A 747 10.77 -28.61 3.45
CA TRP A 747 10.26 -29.23 4.67
C TRP A 747 8.80 -29.72 4.58
N LEU A 748 8.37 -30.13 3.39
CA LEU A 748 7.00 -30.61 3.13
C LEU A 748 6.91 -32.14 3.09
N LEU A 749 8.05 -32.83 2.94
CA LEU A 749 8.11 -34.29 2.85
C LEU A 749 8.98 -34.86 3.95
N THR A 750 8.63 -36.06 4.45
CA THR A 750 9.48 -36.86 5.33
C THR A 750 10.58 -37.55 4.54
N ASP A 751 11.69 -37.96 5.22
CA ASP A 751 12.76 -38.75 4.61
C ASP A 751 12.24 -40.03 3.98
N GLU A 752 11.43 -40.80 4.72
CA GLU A 752 10.83 -42.05 4.29
C GLU A 752 10.02 -41.87 2.99
N PHE A 753 9.10 -40.89 2.98
CA PHE A 753 8.25 -40.64 1.80
C PHE A 753 9.07 -40.19 0.59
N ALA A 754 10.04 -39.29 0.76
CA ALA A 754 10.89 -38.81 -0.34
C ALA A 754 11.72 -39.97 -0.92
N ASN A 755 12.30 -40.79 -0.07
CA ASN A 755 13.07 -41.97 -0.45
C ASN A 755 12.21 -43.00 -1.21
N ASP A 756 11.04 -43.36 -0.71
CA ASP A 756 10.11 -44.29 -1.37
C ASP A 756 9.72 -43.81 -2.76
N ARG A 757 9.41 -42.52 -2.92
CA ARG A 757 9.04 -41.97 -4.24
C ARG A 757 10.21 -41.96 -5.22
N ILE A 758 11.42 -41.65 -4.77
CA ILE A 758 12.61 -41.70 -5.61
C ILE A 758 12.94 -43.15 -6.01
N ALA A 759 12.85 -44.12 -5.08
CA ALA A 759 13.06 -45.54 -5.36
C ALA A 759 12.05 -46.06 -6.40
N ASP A 760 10.77 -45.72 -6.25
CA ASP A 760 9.73 -46.11 -7.22
C ASP A 760 10.06 -45.59 -8.64
N ILE A 761 10.51 -44.34 -8.75
CA ILE A 761 10.86 -43.73 -10.05
C ILE A 761 12.11 -44.40 -10.64
N GLU A 762 13.16 -44.61 -9.84
CA GLU A 762 14.40 -45.25 -10.28
C GLU A 762 14.18 -46.72 -10.67
N GLY A 763 13.31 -47.45 -9.96
CA GLY A 763 12.94 -48.81 -10.30
C GLY A 763 12.13 -48.92 -11.61
N ARG A 764 11.51 -47.86 -12.07
CA ARG A 764 10.74 -47.80 -13.34
C ARG A 764 11.55 -47.28 -14.53
N LEU A 765 12.85 -47.00 -14.38
CA LEU A 765 13.68 -46.49 -15.46
C LEU A 765 13.75 -47.47 -16.63
N ILE A 766 13.52 -46.98 -17.85
CA ILE A 766 13.82 -47.70 -19.08
C ILE A 766 15.35 -47.69 -19.25
N GLN A 767 15.94 -48.85 -19.34
CA GLN A 767 17.38 -49.04 -19.53
C GLN A 767 17.88 -48.45 -20.83
#